data_0090fa756b5c5b7aa3d089bcb4e02dc2
#
_entry.id   0090fa756b5c5b7aa3d089bcb4e02dc2
#
_cell.length_a   1.000
_cell.length_b   1.000
_cell.length_c   1.000
_cell.angle_alpha   90.00
_cell.angle_beta   90.00
_cell.angle_gamma   90.00
#
_symmetry.space_group_name_H-M   'P 1'
#
loop_
_entity.id
_entity.type
_entity.pdbx_description
1 polymer ?
#
loop_
_entity_poly.entity_id
_entity_poly.type
_entity_poly.pdbx_seq_one_letter_code
_entity_poly.pdbx_strand_id
1 'polypeptide(L)'
;MRRKNSDLKDSTTASHAAAWRQQLHSRLKEGVLIALGALCLYLWMALLTYDPADPSWSHSSQVDQVQNAAGRLGAVSADILFMTLGYFAYLFPLLLGIKTWQVFRRRNLPWEWNTWLFSWRLVGLIFLILAGSALAYIHFHASGHMPASASAGGAIGQSLGRVAVDALNVQGSTLVFFALFLFGLTVFADLSWFKVMDVTGKITLDFFELIQNAFNRWMGARAERKQLVAQLREVDERVAEVVAPSVPDRREQSKAKERLLEREEALAKHMSEREKRPPPKIDPPPPPKAPEPSKRVLKEKQAPLFVDTAVEGTLPPLSLLDPAEVKQKSYSPESLEAMSRLLEIKLKEFGVEVSVDSVHPGPVITRFEIQPAAGVKVSRISNLAKDLARSLAVISVRVVEVIPGKTTVGIEIPNEDRQMVRFSEVLSSPEYDEHKSTVPLALGHDIGGRPIITDLAKMPHLLVAGTTGSGKSVGVNAMLLSILFKSTPSEARLIMIDPKMLELSIYEGIPHLLCPVVTDMKEAANALRWSVAEMERRYRLMAAMGVRNLAGFNRKVNDAEEAGTPLTDPLFRRESPDDEPPQLSTLPTIVVVVDEFADMMMIVGKKVEELIARIAQKARAAGIHLILATQRPSVDVITGLIKANIPTRIAFQVSSKIDSRTILDQGGAEQLLGHGDMLYLPPGTGLPIRVHGAFVSDDEVHRVVEAWKLRGAPDYIEDILAGVDEGGGGGGSFDGGDGSGEGSEDDPLYDEAVRFVTESRRASISAVQRKLKIGYNRAARMIEAMEMAGVVTPMNTNGSREVIAPAPVRD
;
A
#
# COMPACT_ATOMS: atom_id res chain seq x y z
N MET A 1 28.50 -20.00 44.25
CA MET A 1 27.00 -20.00 44.14
C MET A 1 26.28 -18.84 44.82
N ARG A 2 26.86 -18.06 45.73
CA ARG A 2 26.15 -16.91 46.37
C ARG A 2 26.12 -15.58 45.53
N ARG A 3 26.99 -15.36 44.55
CA ARG A 3 27.00 -14.15 43.72
C ARG A 3 25.99 -14.19 42.55
N LYS A 4 25.58 -15.38 42.10
CA LYS A 4 24.58 -15.49 41.00
C LYS A 4 23.11 -15.24 41.41
N ASN A 5 22.81 -15.31 42.72
CA ASN A 5 21.44 -15.05 43.23
C ASN A 5 21.17 -13.57 43.58
N SER A 6 22.22 -12.72 43.72
CA SER A 6 22.03 -11.27 43.90
C SER A 6 21.68 -10.58 42.59
N ASP A 7 22.33 -10.96 41.48
CA ASP A 7 22.14 -10.34 40.18
C ASP A 7 20.76 -10.66 39.56
N LEU A 8 20.20 -11.82 39.86
CA LEU A 8 18.82 -12.19 39.46
C LEU A 8 17.73 -11.45 40.27
N LYS A 9 18.00 -11.10 41.54
CA LYS A 9 17.05 -10.30 42.34
C LYS A 9 17.05 -8.81 41.93
N ASP A 10 18.22 -8.29 41.55
CA ASP A 10 18.33 -6.88 41.09
C ASP A 10 17.72 -6.68 39.72
N SER A 11 17.79 -7.67 38.81
CA SER A 11 17.14 -7.59 37.49
C SER A 11 15.60 -7.67 37.55
N THR A 12 15.06 -8.48 38.47
CA THR A 12 13.60 -8.56 38.68
C THR A 12 13.02 -7.33 39.35
N THR A 13 13.74 -6.73 40.32
CA THR A 13 13.30 -5.47 40.93
C THR A 13 13.39 -4.30 40.00
N ALA A 14 14.38 -4.25 39.09
CA ALA A 14 14.50 -3.23 38.06
C ALA A 14 13.38 -3.33 36.98
N SER A 15 13.00 -4.54 36.59
CA SER A 15 11.91 -4.78 35.65
C SER A 15 10.53 -4.42 36.23
N HIS A 16 10.30 -4.76 37.51
CA HIS A 16 9.07 -4.34 38.20
C HIS A 16 8.98 -2.83 38.40
N ALA A 17 10.10 -2.17 38.72
CA ALA A 17 10.14 -0.71 38.82
C ALA A 17 9.89 0.01 37.48
N ALA A 18 10.40 -0.53 36.40
CA ALA A 18 10.13 -0.02 35.03
C ALA A 18 8.66 -0.20 34.63
N ALA A 19 8.08 -1.36 34.87
CA ALA A 19 6.66 -1.64 34.60
C ALA A 19 5.74 -0.74 35.45
N TRP A 20 6.07 -0.52 36.72
CA TRP A 20 5.31 0.39 37.61
C TRP A 20 5.38 1.84 37.14
N ARG A 21 6.55 2.34 36.71
CA ARG A 21 6.69 3.67 36.14
C ARG A 21 5.86 3.83 34.88
N GLN A 22 5.85 2.86 34.00
CA GLN A 22 5.07 2.87 32.77
C GLN A 22 3.55 2.89 33.05
N GLN A 23 3.08 2.10 34.00
CA GLN A 23 1.68 2.15 34.48
C GLN A 23 1.31 3.49 35.10
N LEU A 24 2.18 4.06 35.94
CA LEU A 24 1.96 5.35 36.57
C LEU A 24 1.86 6.48 35.53
N HIS A 25 2.75 6.46 34.52
CA HIS A 25 2.70 7.44 33.42
C HIS A 25 1.43 7.34 32.56
N SER A 26 0.89 6.13 32.32
CA SER A 26 -0.37 6.00 31.58
C SER A 26 -1.56 6.54 32.38
N ARG A 27 -1.62 6.25 33.70
CA ARG A 27 -2.67 6.77 34.59
C ARG A 27 -2.62 8.30 34.75
N LEU A 28 -1.41 8.87 34.85
CA LEU A 28 -1.21 10.32 34.85
C LEU A 28 -1.70 10.98 33.56
N LYS A 29 -1.44 10.38 32.40
CA LYS A 29 -1.97 10.86 31.12
C LYS A 29 -3.49 10.88 31.09
N GLU A 30 -4.13 9.82 31.53
CA GLU A 30 -5.59 9.73 31.60
C GLU A 30 -6.15 10.82 32.52
N GLY A 31 -5.55 11.02 33.70
CA GLY A 31 -5.93 12.06 34.65
C GLY A 31 -5.79 13.47 34.07
N VAL A 32 -4.68 13.76 33.36
CA VAL A 32 -4.47 15.05 32.68
C VAL A 32 -5.49 15.28 31.57
N LEU A 33 -5.81 14.25 30.80
CA LEU A 33 -6.82 14.33 29.73
C LEU A 33 -8.22 14.65 30.27
N ILE A 34 -8.61 14.02 31.38
CA ILE A 34 -9.89 14.27 32.05
C ILE A 34 -9.92 15.69 32.58
N ALA A 35 -8.83 16.13 33.24
CA ALA A 35 -8.74 17.48 33.78
C ALA A 35 -8.80 18.57 32.68
N LEU A 36 -8.08 18.36 31.55
CA LEU A 36 -8.12 19.27 30.41
C LEU A 36 -9.50 19.30 29.74
N GLY A 37 -10.14 18.14 29.60
CA GLY A 37 -11.49 18.05 29.08
C GLY A 37 -12.52 18.77 29.95
N ALA A 38 -12.44 18.55 31.27
CA ALA A 38 -13.29 19.26 32.24
C ALA A 38 -13.05 20.77 32.22
N LEU A 39 -11.78 21.22 32.15
CA LEU A 39 -11.44 22.62 32.01
C LEU A 39 -12.00 23.24 30.72
N CYS A 40 -11.92 22.53 29.63
CA CYS A 40 -12.47 22.94 28.33
C CYS A 40 -13.98 23.18 28.43
N LEU A 41 -14.72 22.21 28.98
CA LEU A 41 -16.16 22.31 29.20
C LEU A 41 -16.53 23.44 30.16
N TYR A 42 -15.76 23.57 31.24
CA TYR A 42 -15.95 24.65 32.20
C TYR A 42 -15.80 26.04 31.55
N LEU A 43 -14.74 26.25 30.76
CA LEU A 43 -14.53 27.52 30.05
C LEU A 43 -15.61 27.77 29.00
N TRP A 44 -16.07 26.75 28.27
CA TRP A 44 -17.20 26.88 27.34
C TRP A 44 -18.47 27.31 28.07
N MET A 45 -18.79 26.66 29.20
CA MET A 45 -19.95 26.99 30.01
C MET A 45 -19.85 28.42 30.55
N ALA A 46 -18.69 28.81 31.07
CA ALA A 46 -18.46 30.16 31.60
C ALA A 46 -18.63 31.27 30.55
N LEU A 47 -18.11 31.05 29.32
CA LEU A 47 -18.16 32.03 28.22
C LEU A 47 -19.54 32.11 27.56
N LEU A 48 -20.23 30.96 27.39
CA LEU A 48 -21.57 30.94 26.76
C LEU A 48 -22.68 31.49 27.65
N THR A 49 -22.50 31.38 28.98
CA THR A 49 -23.48 31.89 29.95
C THR A 49 -23.03 33.16 30.64
N TYR A 50 -22.11 33.90 30.01
CA TYR A 50 -21.66 35.20 30.56
C TYR A 50 -22.78 36.23 30.55
N ASP A 51 -23.01 36.85 31.69
CA ASP A 51 -23.91 37.97 31.85
C ASP A 51 -23.13 39.20 32.38
N PRO A 52 -23.22 40.37 31.68
CA PRO A 52 -22.55 41.60 32.13
C PRO A 52 -23.02 42.12 33.49
N ALA A 53 -24.16 41.67 34.01
CA ALA A 53 -24.69 42.03 35.31
C ALA A 53 -24.06 41.24 36.47
N ASP A 54 -23.39 40.13 36.20
CA ASP A 54 -22.77 39.32 37.26
C ASP A 54 -21.57 40.02 37.91
N PRO A 55 -21.35 39.85 39.23
CA PRO A 55 -20.16 40.38 39.88
C PRO A 55 -18.89 39.75 39.28
N SER A 56 -18.03 40.56 38.73
CA SER A 56 -16.85 40.10 37.95
C SER A 56 -15.59 40.89 38.34
N TRP A 57 -14.50 40.69 37.61
CA TRP A 57 -13.23 41.41 37.87
C TRP A 57 -13.31 42.87 37.44
N SER A 58 -14.03 43.21 36.38
CA SER A 58 -14.11 44.54 35.80
C SER A 58 -15.11 45.47 36.52
N HIS A 59 -16.09 44.93 37.26
CA HIS A 59 -17.11 45.71 37.99
C HIS A 59 -17.66 44.94 39.19
N SER A 60 -18.09 45.69 40.21
CA SER A 60 -18.80 45.16 41.35
C SER A 60 -20.31 45.36 41.18
N SER A 61 -21.08 44.30 41.19
CA SER A 61 -22.52 44.34 41.16
C SER A 61 -23.11 43.94 42.53
N GLN A 62 -24.31 44.47 42.85
CA GLN A 62 -25.06 44.15 44.11
C GLN A 62 -26.03 42.96 43.90
N VAL A 63 -25.83 42.17 42.84
CA VAL A 63 -26.70 41.01 42.54
C VAL A 63 -26.34 39.85 43.45
N ASP A 64 -27.28 39.39 44.26
CA ASP A 64 -27.08 38.27 45.20
C ASP A 64 -26.98 36.89 44.52
N GLN A 65 -27.49 36.75 43.33
CA GLN A 65 -27.47 35.49 42.55
C GLN A 65 -26.73 35.68 41.23
N VAL A 66 -25.64 34.92 41.04
CA VAL A 66 -24.83 34.88 39.81
C VAL A 66 -25.60 34.07 38.74
N GLN A 67 -25.80 34.67 37.58
CA GLN A 67 -26.50 34.03 36.44
C GLN A 67 -25.59 33.09 35.64
N ASN A 68 -24.27 33.28 35.72
CA ASN A 68 -23.31 32.39 35.03
C ASN A 68 -23.41 30.97 35.55
N ALA A 69 -23.65 29.99 34.62
CA ALA A 69 -23.79 28.57 34.95
C ALA A 69 -22.53 27.97 35.59
N ALA A 70 -21.35 28.55 35.37
CA ALA A 70 -20.09 28.17 36.01
C ALA A 70 -19.85 28.87 37.36
N GLY A 71 -20.84 29.59 37.89
CA GLY A 71 -20.80 30.31 39.17
C GLY A 71 -19.88 31.53 39.16
N ARG A 72 -19.57 32.07 40.37
CA ARG A 72 -18.74 33.29 40.52
C ARG A 72 -17.36 33.16 39.85
N LEU A 73 -16.70 32.03 39.97
CA LEU A 73 -15.41 31.78 39.30
C LEU A 73 -15.55 31.79 37.78
N GLY A 74 -16.69 31.28 37.25
CA GLY A 74 -17.01 31.32 35.84
C GLY A 74 -17.21 32.74 35.32
N ALA A 75 -17.99 33.55 36.03
CA ALA A 75 -18.20 34.96 35.70
C ALA A 75 -16.88 35.76 35.67
N VAL A 76 -16.04 35.62 36.69
CA VAL A 76 -14.72 36.28 36.76
C VAL A 76 -13.78 35.78 35.64
N SER A 77 -13.71 34.50 35.39
CA SER A 77 -12.83 33.94 34.33
C SER A 77 -13.28 34.37 32.92
N ALA A 78 -14.58 34.38 32.67
CA ALA A 78 -15.13 34.85 31.39
C ALA A 78 -14.88 36.35 31.20
N ASP A 79 -15.09 37.16 32.23
CA ASP A 79 -14.83 38.59 32.20
C ASP A 79 -13.36 38.92 31.90
N ILE A 80 -12.40 38.26 32.57
CA ILE A 80 -10.98 38.40 32.31
C ILE A 80 -10.65 38.03 30.86
N LEU A 81 -11.20 36.92 30.36
CA LEU A 81 -10.95 36.48 29.00
C LEU A 81 -11.53 37.46 27.96
N PHE A 82 -12.74 37.99 28.16
CA PHE A 82 -13.32 38.99 27.27
C PHE A 82 -12.60 40.32 27.33
N MET A 83 -12.21 40.78 28.52
CA MET A 83 -11.45 42.01 28.69
C MET A 83 -10.06 41.92 28.02
N THR A 84 -9.42 40.75 28.06
CA THR A 84 -8.07 40.59 27.51
C THR A 84 -8.08 40.22 26.01
N LEU A 85 -8.91 39.30 25.59
CA LEU A 85 -8.91 38.69 24.27
C LEU A 85 -10.10 39.08 23.38
N GLY A 86 -11.14 39.66 23.93
CA GLY A 86 -12.38 39.97 23.23
C GLY A 86 -13.07 38.68 22.71
N TYR A 87 -13.63 38.68 21.50
CA TYR A 87 -14.27 37.53 20.89
C TYR A 87 -13.34 36.36 20.66
N PHE A 88 -12.02 36.57 20.62
CA PHE A 88 -11.06 35.51 20.56
C PHE A 88 -11.11 34.55 21.77
N ALA A 89 -11.67 35.02 22.90
CA ALA A 89 -11.93 34.23 24.09
C ALA A 89 -12.70 32.94 23.79
N TYR A 90 -13.68 32.96 22.87
CA TYR A 90 -14.40 31.76 22.45
C TYR A 90 -13.54 30.73 21.73
N LEU A 91 -12.48 31.16 21.06
CA LEU A 91 -11.58 30.23 20.37
C LEU A 91 -10.63 29.50 21.34
N PHE A 92 -10.39 30.08 22.52
CA PHE A 92 -9.45 29.49 23.49
C PHE A 92 -9.85 28.10 23.99
N PRO A 93 -11.09 27.83 24.45
CA PRO A 93 -11.52 26.47 24.79
C PRO A 93 -11.46 25.50 23.58
N LEU A 94 -11.74 25.97 22.36
CA LEU A 94 -11.65 25.17 21.17
C LEU A 94 -10.20 24.68 20.90
N LEU A 95 -9.23 25.59 21.04
CA LEU A 95 -7.81 25.31 20.94
C LEU A 95 -7.35 24.29 22.00
N LEU A 96 -7.82 24.46 23.22
CA LEU A 96 -7.59 23.53 24.32
C LEU A 96 -8.18 22.15 24.02
N GLY A 97 -9.41 22.10 23.46
CA GLY A 97 -10.08 20.88 23.03
C GLY A 97 -9.31 20.15 21.91
N ILE A 98 -8.79 20.87 20.93
CA ILE A 98 -7.94 20.30 19.86
C ILE A 98 -6.69 19.65 20.46
N LYS A 99 -6.03 20.30 21.43
CA LYS A 99 -4.86 19.73 22.10
C LYS A 99 -5.20 18.51 22.93
N THR A 100 -6.28 18.54 23.68
CA THR A 100 -6.80 17.41 24.45
C THR A 100 -7.06 16.21 23.52
N TRP A 101 -7.70 16.45 22.38
CA TRP A 101 -7.94 15.43 21.34
C TRP A 101 -6.63 14.87 20.76
N GLN A 102 -5.66 15.72 20.43
CA GLN A 102 -4.36 15.28 19.92
C GLN A 102 -3.61 14.41 20.93
N VAL A 103 -3.62 14.78 22.22
CA VAL A 103 -3.00 13.98 23.30
C VAL A 103 -3.74 12.65 23.47
N PHE A 104 -5.08 12.66 23.39
CA PHE A 104 -5.89 11.45 23.44
C PHE A 104 -5.59 10.50 22.29
N ARG A 105 -5.46 11.01 21.06
CA ARG A 105 -5.12 10.20 19.88
C ARG A 105 -3.73 9.56 19.97
N ARG A 106 -2.78 10.22 20.67
CA ARG A 106 -1.40 9.74 20.88
C ARG A 106 -1.21 9.02 22.22
N ARG A 107 -2.27 8.58 22.89
CA ARG A 107 -2.21 8.00 24.24
C ARG A 107 -1.30 6.76 24.36
N ASN A 108 -1.14 5.98 23.29
CA ASN A 108 -0.36 4.75 23.26
C ASN A 108 1.16 4.98 23.05
N LEU A 109 1.59 6.21 22.73
CA LEU A 109 3.00 6.51 22.53
C LEU A 109 3.67 6.92 23.86
N PRO A 110 4.94 6.58 24.10
CA PRO A 110 5.67 7.04 25.27
C PRO A 110 5.68 8.56 25.33
N TRP A 111 5.64 9.13 26.55
CA TRP A 111 5.69 10.59 26.73
C TRP A 111 7.16 11.03 26.66
N GLU A 112 7.59 11.43 25.47
CA GLU A 112 8.86 12.12 25.33
C GLU A 112 8.65 13.62 25.48
N TRP A 113 9.23 14.18 26.53
CA TRP A 113 9.19 15.62 26.78
C TRP A 113 10.27 16.30 25.96
N ASN A 114 9.93 16.76 24.76
CA ASN A 114 10.82 17.56 23.93
C ASN A 114 10.59 19.05 24.20
N THR A 115 11.48 19.66 25.00
CA THR A 115 11.41 21.08 25.40
C THR A 115 11.44 22.02 24.20
N TRP A 116 12.16 21.67 23.13
CA TRP A 116 12.24 22.44 21.89
C TRP A 116 10.89 22.50 21.16
N LEU A 117 10.24 21.37 20.97
CA LEU A 117 8.90 21.30 20.37
C LEU A 117 7.83 22.00 21.22
N PHE A 118 7.94 21.91 22.55
CA PHE A 118 7.04 22.62 23.45
C PHE A 118 7.21 24.15 23.32
N SER A 119 8.45 24.63 23.23
CA SER A 119 8.74 26.09 23.07
C SER A 119 8.17 26.61 21.75
N TRP A 120 8.35 25.90 20.63
CA TRP A 120 7.76 26.30 19.34
C TRP A 120 6.24 26.32 19.37
N ARG A 121 5.60 25.37 20.02
CA ARG A 121 4.14 25.35 20.18
C ARG A 121 3.64 26.53 21.04
N LEU A 122 4.39 26.88 22.07
CA LEU A 122 4.07 28.06 22.90
C LEU A 122 4.19 29.35 22.07
N VAL A 123 5.23 29.49 21.26
CA VAL A 123 5.39 30.63 20.33
C VAL A 123 4.21 30.67 19.34
N GLY A 124 3.82 29.52 18.78
CA GLY A 124 2.64 29.42 17.90
C GLY A 124 1.35 29.89 18.59
N LEU A 125 1.15 29.50 19.85
CA LEU A 125 -0.01 29.95 20.66
C LEU A 125 0.01 31.44 20.88
N ILE A 126 1.15 32.03 21.21
CA ILE A 126 1.31 33.47 21.39
C ILE A 126 0.92 34.23 20.11
N PHE A 127 1.48 33.84 18.96
CA PHE A 127 1.12 34.45 17.68
C PHE A 127 -0.37 34.33 17.36
N LEU A 128 -0.96 33.17 17.65
CA LEU A 128 -2.37 32.91 17.44
C LEU A 128 -3.27 33.85 18.28
N ILE A 129 -2.93 34.03 19.57
CA ILE A 129 -3.65 34.91 20.47
C ILE A 129 -3.51 36.40 20.04
N LEU A 130 -2.29 36.84 19.78
CA LEU A 130 -2.03 38.23 19.41
C LEU A 130 -2.72 38.60 18.10
N ALA A 131 -2.53 37.74 17.06
CA ALA A 131 -3.10 37.99 15.74
C ALA A 131 -4.64 37.83 15.75
N GLY A 132 -5.17 36.80 16.43
CA GLY A 132 -6.60 36.55 16.50
C GLY A 132 -7.36 37.70 17.24
N SER A 133 -6.82 38.18 18.36
CA SER A 133 -7.38 39.33 19.06
C SER A 133 -7.31 40.64 18.25
N ALA A 134 -6.19 40.86 17.52
CA ALA A 134 -6.07 42.02 16.64
C ALA A 134 -7.05 41.96 15.45
N LEU A 135 -7.22 40.82 14.80
CA LEU A 135 -8.25 40.63 13.76
C LEU A 135 -9.66 40.84 14.28
N ALA A 136 -9.95 40.37 15.51
CA ALA A 136 -11.24 40.57 16.12
C ALA A 136 -11.51 42.08 16.38
N TYR A 137 -10.50 42.85 16.80
CA TYR A 137 -10.60 44.29 16.97
C TYR A 137 -10.88 45.05 15.67
N ILE A 138 -10.20 44.64 14.57
CA ILE A 138 -10.29 45.31 13.27
C ILE A 138 -11.64 45.03 12.58
N HIS A 139 -12.19 43.84 12.69
CA HIS A 139 -13.34 43.41 11.88
C HIS A 139 -14.66 43.25 12.64
N PHE A 140 -14.64 43.15 13.99
CA PHE A 140 -15.86 42.97 14.78
C PHE A 140 -16.14 44.17 15.65
N HIS A 141 -17.43 44.39 15.95
CA HIS A 141 -17.89 45.40 16.88
C HIS A 141 -18.32 44.72 18.17
N ALA A 142 -18.03 45.33 19.31
CA ALA A 142 -18.47 44.82 20.60
C ALA A 142 -20.01 44.81 20.68
N SER A 143 -20.59 43.71 21.07
CA SER A 143 -22.04 43.57 21.30
C SER A 143 -22.38 43.68 22.77
N GLY A 144 -23.67 43.86 23.12
CA GLY A 144 -24.15 43.98 24.50
C GLY A 144 -23.93 42.75 25.41
N HIS A 145 -23.41 41.64 24.87
CA HIS A 145 -23.01 40.45 25.61
C HIS A 145 -21.53 40.45 26.06
N MET A 146 -20.85 41.58 25.95
CA MET A 146 -19.47 41.75 26.41
C MET A 146 -19.41 42.78 27.56
N PRO A 147 -18.33 42.78 28.38
CA PRO A 147 -18.11 43.83 29.36
C PRO A 147 -18.16 45.19 28.68
N ALA A 148 -18.84 46.16 29.29
CA ALA A 148 -19.08 47.50 28.71
C ALA A 148 -17.80 48.28 28.35
N SER A 149 -16.68 47.96 29.00
CA SER A 149 -15.35 48.54 28.74
C SER A 149 -14.48 47.73 27.79
N ALA A 150 -14.93 46.54 27.34
CA ALA A 150 -14.15 45.68 26.47
C ALA A 150 -14.36 46.00 24.98
N SER A 151 -13.27 46.00 24.20
CA SER A 151 -13.34 46.05 22.76
C SER A 151 -13.56 44.67 22.18
N ALA A 152 -13.99 44.56 20.92
CA ALA A 152 -14.20 43.28 20.24
C ALA A 152 -12.93 42.37 20.21
N GLY A 153 -11.73 42.95 20.25
CA GLY A 153 -10.45 42.27 20.37
C GLY A 153 -9.84 42.25 21.78
N GLY A 154 -10.57 42.74 22.78
CA GLY A 154 -10.05 42.93 24.12
C GLY A 154 -8.89 43.96 24.18
N ALA A 155 -8.23 44.08 25.32
CA ALA A 155 -7.11 45.00 25.52
C ALA A 155 -5.91 44.68 24.59
N ILE A 156 -5.64 43.38 24.35
CA ILE A 156 -4.55 42.97 23.49
C ILE A 156 -4.85 43.33 22.03
N GLY A 157 -6.05 43.01 21.55
CA GLY A 157 -6.42 43.29 20.16
C GLY A 157 -6.52 44.78 19.89
N GLN A 158 -7.04 45.58 20.87
CA GLN A 158 -7.15 47.02 20.74
C GLN A 158 -5.77 47.69 20.64
N SER A 159 -4.80 47.32 21.50
CA SER A 159 -3.46 47.90 21.47
C SER A 159 -2.72 47.58 20.20
N LEU A 160 -2.67 46.28 19.79
CA LEU A 160 -1.97 45.85 18.59
C LEU A 160 -2.67 46.29 17.31
N GLY A 161 -4.01 46.14 17.26
CA GLY A 161 -4.82 46.50 16.09
C GLY A 161 -4.76 47.97 15.77
N ARG A 162 -4.82 48.84 16.80
CA ARG A 162 -4.72 50.29 16.60
C ARG A 162 -3.38 50.70 16.02
N VAL A 163 -2.25 50.25 16.61
CA VAL A 163 -0.91 50.54 16.13
C VAL A 163 -0.68 50.03 14.69
N ALA A 164 -1.19 48.82 14.41
CA ALA A 164 -1.04 48.23 13.07
C ALA A 164 -1.89 48.98 12.01
N VAL A 165 -3.12 49.35 12.34
CA VAL A 165 -4.01 50.09 11.43
C VAL A 165 -3.44 51.48 11.12
N ASP A 166 -2.88 52.14 12.13
CA ASP A 166 -2.19 53.45 11.95
C ASP A 166 -0.97 53.34 11.03
N ALA A 167 -0.24 52.18 11.08
CA ALA A 167 0.96 52.00 10.29
C ALA A 167 0.70 51.40 8.88
N LEU A 168 -0.25 50.50 8.74
CA LEU A 168 -0.44 49.67 7.54
C LEU A 168 -1.83 49.81 6.89
N ASN A 169 -2.67 50.69 7.43
CA ASN A 169 -4.12 50.75 7.13
C ASN A 169 -4.83 49.41 7.43
N VAL A 170 -6.17 49.42 7.36
CA VAL A 170 -7.01 48.25 7.66
C VAL A 170 -6.66 47.03 6.79
N GLN A 171 -6.45 47.24 5.51
CA GLN A 171 -6.17 46.12 4.57
C GLN A 171 -4.81 45.48 4.82
N GLY A 172 -3.75 46.26 5.00
CA GLY A 172 -2.41 45.75 5.28
C GLY A 172 -2.32 45.06 6.64
N SER A 173 -2.93 45.62 7.66
CA SER A 173 -3.01 45.02 9.00
C SER A 173 -3.76 43.70 8.99
N THR A 174 -4.87 43.63 8.26
CA THR A 174 -5.64 42.38 8.10
C THR A 174 -4.79 41.27 7.46
N LEU A 175 -4.07 41.57 6.38
CA LEU A 175 -3.24 40.60 5.70
C LEU A 175 -2.11 40.08 6.60
N VAL A 176 -1.43 40.98 7.32
CA VAL A 176 -0.32 40.61 8.22
C VAL A 176 -0.84 39.76 9.38
N PHE A 177 -1.90 40.19 10.06
CA PHE A 177 -2.43 39.44 11.19
C PHE A 177 -3.07 38.13 10.75
N PHE A 178 -3.70 38.04 9.57
CA PHE A 178 -4.21 36.79 9.02
C PHE A 178 -3.09 35.79 8.72
N ALA A 179 -1.98 36.28 8.15
CA ALA A 179 -0.81 35.41 7.90
C ALA A 179 -0.20 34.92 9.22
N LEU A 180 -0.04 35.79 10.24
CA LEU A 180 0.43 35.43 11.57
C LEU A 180 -0.51 34.47 12.28
N PHE A 181 -1.81 34.64 12.13
CA PHE A 181 -2.84 33.75 12.67
C PHE A 181 -2.73 32.35 12.08
N LEU A 182 -2.63 32.24 10.74
CA LEU A 182 -2.45 30.96 10.04
C LEU A 182 -1.13 30.30 10.44
N PHE A 183 -0.05 31.06 10.53
CA PHE A 183 1.23 30.56 10.99
C PHE A 183 1.16 30.03 12.43
N GLY A 184 0.57 30.82 13.34
CA GLY A 184 0.36 30.43 14.74
C GLY A 184 -0.48 29.15 14.86
N LEU A 185 -1.55 29.02 14.06
CA LEU A 185 -2.40 27.85 14.02
C LEU A 185 -1.64 26.61 13.49
N THR A 186 -0.83 26.78 12.46
CA THR A 186 0.01 25.71 11.90
C THR A 186 0.97 25.16 12.97
N VAL A 187 1.70 26.04 13.63
CA VAL A 187 2.73 25.66 14.62
C VAL A 187 2.09 25.11 15.91
N PHE A 188 1.02 25.74 16.39
CA PHE A 188 0.35 25.31 17.62
C PHE A 188 -0.40 23.99 17.44
N ALA A 189 -1.19 23.85 16.37
CA ALA A 189 -2.08 22.70 16.17
C ALA A 189 -1.45 21.55 15.39
N ASP A 190 -0.17 21.64 14.96
CA ASP A 190 0.49 20.69 14.05
C ASP A 190 -0.35 20.46 12.77
N LEU A 191 -0.97 21.52 12.24
CA LEU A 191 -1.88 21.46 11.11
C LEU A 191 -1.10 21.51 9.79
N SER A 192 -1.32 20.51 8.94
CA SER A 192 -0.86 20.55 7.54
C SER A 192 -1.99 21.08 6.66
N TRP A 193 -1.81 22.25 6.06
CA TRP A 193 -2.79 22.87 5.17
C TRP A 193 -3.11 22.00 3.96
N PHE A 194 -2.15 21.24 3.46
CA PHE A 194 -2.37 20.24 2.38
C PHE A 194 -3.37 19.18 2.82
N LYS A 195 -3.23 18.62 4.04
CA LYS A 195 -4.22 17.68 4.58
C LYS A 195 -5.60 18.30 4.80
N VAL A 196 -5.66 19.56 5.20
CA VAL A 196 -6.93 20.29 5.35
C VAL A 196 -7.58 20.47 3.98
N MET A 197 -6.81 20.85 2.95
CA MET A 197 -7.31 20.97 1.57
C MET A 197 -7.80 19.64 1.04
N ASP A 198 -7.08 18.53 1.27
CA ASP A 198 -7.49 17.19 0.85
C ASP A 198 -8.79 16.76 1.54
N VAL A 199 -8.90 16.98 2.85
CA VAL A 199 -10.10 16.63 3.61
C VAL A 199 -11.29 17.48 3.19
N THR A 200 -11.12 18.80 3.05
CA THR A 200 -12.20 19.69 2.58
C THR A 200 -12.58 19.39 1.15
N GLY A 201 -11.60 19.11 0.28
CA GLY A 201 -11.85 18.67 -1.10
C GLY A 201 -12.68 17.38 -1.13
N LYS A 202 -12.29 16.40 -0.32
CA LYS A 202 -13.03 15.13 -0.22
C LYS A 202 -14.46 15.33 0.30
N ILE A 203 -14.63 16.10 1.39
CA ILE A 203 -15.98 16.39 1.94
C ILE A 203 -16.84 17.10 0.89
N THR A 204 -16.27 18.04 0.14
CA THR A 204 -16.99 18.77 -0.92
C THR A 204 -17.42 17.84 -2.05
N LEU A 205 -16.53 16.92 -2.47
CA LEU A 205 -16.85 15.93 -3.50
C LEU A 205 -17.89 14.93 -3.02
N ASP A 206 -17.75 14.41 -1.81
CA ASP A 206 -18.71 13.49 -1.18
C ASP A 206 -20.09 14.15 -1.04
N PHE A 207 -20.14 15.44 -0.66
CA PHE A 207 -21.37 16.22 -0.57
C PHE A 207 -22.01 16.44 -1.95
N PHE A 208 -21.22 16.74 -2.97
CA PHE A 208 -21.69 16.86 -4.34
C PHE A 208 -22.24 15.54 -4.87
N GLU A 209 -21.56 14.44 -4.60
CA GLU A 209 -22.01 13.09 -4.94
C GLU A 209 -23.33 12.74 -4.22
N LEU A 210 -23.47 13.11 -2.95
CA LEU A 210 -24.71 12.93 -2.18
C LEU A 210 -25.88 13.70 -2.78
N ILE A 211 -25.66 14.96 -3.18
CA ILE A 211 -26.67 15.79 -3.87
C ILE A 211 -27.01 15.16 -5.21
N GLN A 212 -26.04 14.74 -6.01
CA GLN A 212 -26.24 14.13 -7.30
C GLN A 212 -27.03 12.82 -7.19
N ASN A 213 -26.70 11.99 -6.20
CA ASN A 213 -27.42 10.76 -5.92
C ASN A 213 -28.85 11.03 -5.42
N ALA A 214 -29.06 12.05 -4.59
CA ALA A 214 -30.40 12.46 -4.15
C ALA A 214 -31.24 12.97 -5.33
N PHE A 215 -30.63 13.78 -6.20
CA PHE A 215 -31.29 14.28 -7.42
C PHE A 215 -31.66 13.16 -8.40
N ASN A 216 -30.75 12.21 -8.61
CA ASN A 216 -30.99 11.05 -9.46
C ASN A 216 -32.10 10.14 -8.90
N ARG A 217 -32.14 9.93 -7.56
CA ARG A 217 -33.23 9.21 -6.91
C ARG A 217 -34.57 9.95 -7.05
N TRP A 218 -34.56 11.28 -6.88
CA TRP A 218 -35.78 12.09 -7.04
C TRP A 218 -36.28 12.08 -8.50
N MET A 219 -35.36 12.18 -9.49
CA MET A 219 -35.69 12.06 -10.92
C MET A 219 -36.23 10.68 -11.27
N GLY A 220 -35.60 9.60 -10.73
CA GLY A 220 -36.09 8.22 -10.90
C GLY A 220 -37.48 8.02 -10.33
N ALA A 221 -37.72 8.45 -9.08
CA ALA A 221 -39.05 8.36 -8.46
C ALA A 221 -40.12 9.19 -9.21
N ARG A 222 -39.71 10.31 -9.81
CA ARG A 222 -40.62 11.12 -10.65
C ARG A 222 -40.93 10.45 -11.99
N ALA A 223 -39.94 9.75 -12.57
CA ALA A 223 -40.13 8.98 -13.79
C ALA A 223 -41.02 7.75 -13.54
N GLU A 224 -40.77 7.03 -12.42
CA GLU A 224 -41.63 5.89 -11.99
C GLU A 224 -43.05 6.33 -11.71
N ARG A 225 -43.26 7.48 -11.02
CA ARG A 225 -44.60 8.02 -10.83
C ARG A 225 -45.30 8.38 -12.13
N LYS A 226 -44.57 8.94 -13.10
CA LYS A 226 -45.15 9.23 -14.46
C LYS A 226 -45.52 7.94 -15.17
N GLN A 227 -44.69 6.90 -15.10
CA GLN A 227 -44.99 5.60 -15.69
C GLN A 227 -46.17 4.94 -15.02
N LEU A 228 -46.24 4.99 -13.67
CA LEU A 228 -47.39 4.45 -12.91
C LEU A 228 -48.70 5.18 -13.25
N VAL A 229 -48.65 6.52 -13.34
CA VAL A 229 -49.84 7.33 -13.72
C VAL A 229 -50.24 7.05 -15.16
N ALA A 230 -49.30 6.82 -16.08
CA ALA A 230 -49.60 6.42 -17.45
C ALA A 230 -50.23 5.02 -17.52
N GLN A 231 -49.69 4.07 -16.72
CA GLN A 231 -50.27 2.73 -16.62
C GLN A 231 -51.67 2.76 -15.98
N LEU A 232 -51.88 3.59 -14.95
CA LEU A 232 -53.22 3.76 -14.34
C LEU A 232 -54.18 4.40 -15.31
N ARG A 233 -53.78 5.35 -16.13
CA ARG A 233 -54.64 5.91 -17.18
C ARG A 233 -54.99 4.89 -18.27
N GLU A 234 -54.02 4.06 -18.69
CA GLU A 234 -54.30 2.95 -19.60
C GLU A 234 -55.26 1.91 -19.01
N VAL A 235 -55.17 1.65 -17.68
CA VAL A 235 -56.11 0.77 -16.97
C VAL A 235 -57.47 1.43 -16.83
N ASP A 236 -57.56 2.73 -16.49
CA ASP A 236 -58.82 3.50 -16.43
C ASP A 236 -59.51 3.62 -17.77
N GLU A 237 -58.77 3.84 -18.85
CA GLU A 237 -59.30 3.84 -20.23
C GLU A 237 -59.85 2.44 -20.62
N ARG A 238 -59.12 1.38 -20.24
CA ARG A 238 -59.62 0.01 -20.44
C ARG A 238 -60.81 -0.36 -19.54
N VAL A 239 -60.88 0.19 -18.34
CA VAL A 239 -62.03 0.00 -17.45
C VAL A 239 -63.22 0.83 -17.93
N ALA A 240 -63.00 2.04 -18.43
CA ALA A 240 -64.05 2.86 -19.02
C ALA A 240 -64.63 2.23 -20.31
N GLU A 241 -63.79 1.56 -21.09
CA GLU A 241 -64.19 0.82 -22.28
C GLU A 241 -65.01 -0.47 -21.94
N VAL A 242 -64.74 -1.06 -20.72
CA VAL A 242 -65.40 -2.26 -20.24
C VAL A 242 -66.76 -1.93 -19.53
N VAL A 243 -66.96 -0.70 -19.05
CA VAL A 243 -68.14 -0.28 -18.29
C VAL A 243 -69.25 0.36 -19.19
N ALA A 244 -69.02 0.61 -20.48
CA ALA A 244 -70.11 0.98 -21.38
C ALA A 244 -70.98 -0.25 -21.72
N PRO A 245 -72.28 -0.24 -21.40
CA PRO A 245 -73.18 -1.37 -21.66
C PRO A 245 -73.51 -1.45 -23.14
N SER A 246 -72.65 -2.08 -23.91
CA SER A 246 -72.93 -2.53 -25.27
C SER A 246 -73.19 -4.04 -25.22
N VAL A 247 -74.41 -4.39 -25.67
CA VAL A 247 -74.83 -5.78 -25.87
C VAL A 247 -73.80 -6.48 -26.75
N PRO A 248 -73.14 -7.56 -26.27
CA PRO A 248 -72.07 -8.16 -27.04
C PRO A 248 -72.60 -8.89 -28.25
N ASP A 249 -72.14 -8.40 -29.43
CA ASP A 249 -72.42 -9.07 -30.68
C ASP A 249 -71.74 -10.45 -30.70
N ARG A 250 -72.47 -11.49 -31.11
CA ARG A 250 -72.03 -12.88 -31.16
C ARG A 250 -70.67 -13.09 -31.84
N ARG A 251 -70.22 -12.12 -32.63
CA ARG A 251 -68.92 -12.11 -33.32
C ARG A 251 -67.72 -11.77 -32.41
N GLU A 252 -67.93 -11.00 -31.33
CA GLU A 252 -66.83 -10.64 -30.40
C GLU A 252 -66.53 -11.74 -29.43
N GLN A 253 -67.56 -12.51 -29.03
CA GLN A 253 -67.32 -13.70 -28.14
C GLN A 253 -66.53 -14.79 -28.86
N SER A 254 -66.67 -14.94 -30.21
CA SER A 254 -65.89 -15.91 -30.96
C SER A 254 -64.44 -15.46 -31.08
N LYS A 255 -64.14 -14.14 -31.29
CA LYS A 255 -62.78 -13.56 -31.37
C LYS A 255 -62.09 -13.56 -30.02
N ALA A 256 -62.75 -13.37 -28.90
CA ALA A 256 -62.17 -13.46 -27.56
C ALA A 256 -61.76 -14.88 -27.19
N LYS A 257 -62.60 -15.84 -27.62
CA LYS A 257 -62.35 -17.28 -27.43
C LYS A 257 -61.22 -17.79 -28.32
N GLU A 258 -61.11 -17.27 -29.52
CA GLU A 258 -60.02 -17.51 -30.48
C GLU A 258 -58.68 -16.92 -30.00
N ARG A 259 -58.64 -15.70 -29.45
CA ARG A 259 -57.46 -15.11 -28.81
C ARG A 259 -57.07 -15.81 -27.53
N LEU A 260 -57.98 -16.40 -26.73
CA LEU A 260 -57.65 -17.22 -25.57
C LEU A 260 -57.04 -18.56 -26.00
N LEU A 261 -57.58 -19.18 -27.07
CA LEU A 261 -57.03 -20.41 -27.63
C LEU A 261 -55.63 -20.16 -28.27
N GLU A 262 -55.48 -19.07 -29.03
CA GLU A 262 -54.17 -18.68 -29.56
C GLU A 262 -53.11 -18.41 -28.46
N ARG A 263 -53.53 -17.81 -27.34
CA ARG A 263 -52.69 -17.59 -26.17
C ARG A 263 -52.33 -18.87 -25.44
N GLU A 264 -53.28 -19.81 -25.29
CA GLU A 264 -53.04 -21.13 -24.75
C GLU A 264 -52.18 -21.98 -25.67
N GLU A 265 -52.41 -21.94 -26.99
CA GLU A 265 -51.52 -22.59 -27.97
C GLU A 265 -50.12 -22.00 -28.01
N ALA A 266 -49.95 -20.65 -27.91
CA ALA A 266 -48.68 -19.99 -27.83
C ALA A 266 -47.95 -20.36 -26.52
N LEU A 267 -48.68 -20.45 -25.39
CA LEU A 267 -48.13 -20.91 -24.11
C LEU A 267 -47.73 -22.40 -24.17
N ALA A 268 -48.58 -23.25 -24.74
CA ALA A 268 -48.27 -24.65 -24.92
C ALA A 268 -47.11 -24.90 -25.88
N LYS A 269 -47.00 -24.07 -26.96
CA LYS A 269 -45.86 -24.09 -27.89
C LYS A 269 -44.57 -23.62 -27.23
N HIS A 270 -44.64 -22.56 -26.42
CA HIS A 270 -43.54 -22.11 -25.59
C HIS A 270 -43.10 -23.16 -24.55
N MET A 271 -44.05 -23.85 -23.93
CA MET A 271 -43.72 -24.92 -22.99
C MET A 271 -43.15 -26.15 -23.71
N SER A 272 -43.67 -26.51 -24.88
CA SER A 272 -43.13 -27.63 -25.66
C SER A 272 -41.79 -27.32 -26.35
N GLU A 273 -41.54 -26.08 -26.69
CA GLU A 273 -40.21 -25.64 -27.15
C GLU A 273 -39.19 -25.57 -26.00
N ARG A 274 -39.66 -25.35 -24.78
CA ARG A 274 -38.85 -25.41 -23.56
C ARG A 274 -38.44 -26.84 -23.18
N GLU A 275 -39.33 -27.81 -23.35
CA GLU A 275 -39.08 -29.25 -23.12
C GLU A 275 -38.17 -29.87 -24.19
N LYS A 276 -38.05 -29.25 -25.39
CA LYS A 276 -37.21 -29.70 -26.48
C LYS A 276 -35.82 -29.07 -26.50
N ARG A 277 -35.46 -28.17 -25.57
CA ARG A 277 -34.09 -27.67 -25.44
C ARG A 277 -33.22 -28.80 -24.88
N PRO A 278 -32.10 -29.16 -25.53
CA PRO A 278 -31.16 -30.10 -24.96
C PRO A 278 -30.67 -29.54 -23.60
N PRO A 279 -30.47 -30.38 -22.60
CA PRO A 279 -29.91 -29.99 -21.32
C PRO A 279 -28.57 -29.31 -21.57
N PRO A 280 -28.19 -28.33 -20.71
CA PRO A 280 -26.92 -27.63 -20.85
C PRO A 280 -25.78 -28.64 -20.89
N LYS A 281 -24.83 -28.42 -21.77
CA LYS A 281 -23.66 -29.31 -21.93
C LYS A 281 -22.83 -29.23 -20.64
N ILE A 282 -22.95 -30.25 -19.81
CA ILE A 282 -22.10 -30.46 -18.65
C ILE A 282 -20.79 -31.05 -19.20
N ASP A 283 -19.75 -30.22 -19.25
CA ASP A 283 -18.40 -30.74 -19.48
C ASP A 283 -17.85 -31.17 -18.09
N PRO A 284 -17.97 -32.46 -17.74
CA PRO A 284 -17.37 -32.96 -16.53
C PRO A 284 -15.87 -32.65 -16.61
N PRO A 285 -15.21 -32.20 -15.52
CA PRO A 285 -13.76 -32.19 -15.52
C PRO A 285 -13.32 -33.58 -15.99
N PRO A 286 -12.28 -33.68 -16.81
CA PRO A 286 -11.72 -35.00 -17.14
C PRO A 286 -11.56 -35.72 -15.81
N PRO A 287 -12.01 -36.97 -15.69
CA PRO A 287 -11.91 -37.70 -14.45
C PRO A 287 -10.51 -37.44 -13.91
N PRO A 288 -10.35 -37.07 -12.64
CA PRO A 288 -9.02 -36.82 -12.14
C PRO A 288 -8.23 -38.06 -12.41
N LYS A 289 -7.44 -38.05 -13.48
CA LYS A 289 -6.32 -38.98 -13.58
C LYS A 289 -5.58 -38.68 -12.32
N ALA A 290 -5.52 -39.65 -11.41
CA ALA A 290 -4.64 -39.55 -10.25
C ALA A 290 -3.34 -38.95 -10.79
N PRO A 291 -2.92 -37.78 -10.38
CA PRO A 291 -1.79 -37.11 -11.00
C PRO A 291 -0.67 -38.14 -11.07
N GLU A 292 -0.20 -38.38 -12.27
CA GLU A 292 0.92 -39.31 -12.43
C GLU A 292 2.04 -38.77 -11.57
N PRO A 293 2.50 -39.51 -10.54
CA PRO A 293 3.47 -38.96 -9.60
C PRO A 293 4.74 -38.61 -10.40
N SER A 294 5.27 -37.42 -10.16
CA SER A 294 6.47 -36.97 -10.83
C SER A 294 7.63 -37.95 -10.61
N LYS A 295 8.60 -37.91 -11.50
CA LYS A 295 9.80 -38.81 -11.42
C LYS A 295 10.50 -38.64 -10.06
N ARG A 296 10.49 -37.42 -9.50
CA ARG A 296 11.05 -37.14 -8.19
C ARG A 296 10.28 -37.84 -7.06
N VAL A 297 8.96 -37.78 -7.06
CA VAL A 297 8.12 -38.52 -6.09
C VAL A 297 8.34 -40.01 -6.14
N LEU A 298 8.45 -40.56 -7.35
CA LEU A 298 8.74 -42.01 -7.55
C LEU A 298 10.13 -42.34 -6.99
N LYS A 299 11.13 -41.53 -7.24
CA LYS A 299 12.50 -41.72 -6.75
C LYS A 299 12.56 -41.59 -5.22
N GLU A 300 11.89 -40.61 -4.62
CA GLU A 300 11.84 -40.44 -3.15
C GLU A 300 11.09 -41.61 -2.47
N LYS A 301 10.05 -42.15 -3.08
CA LYS A 301 9.36 -43.36 -2.57
C LYS A 301 10.21 -44.65 -2.64
N GLN A 302 11.20 -44.68 -3.53
CA GLN A 302 12.11 -45.85 -3.72
C GLN A 302 13.40 -45.70 -2.91
N ALA A 303 13.66 -44.56 -2.28
CA ALA A 303 14.85 -44.37 -1.45
C ALA A 303 14.79 -45.27 -0.21
N PRO A 304 15.91 -45.93 0.19
CA PRO A 304 15.93 -46.80 1.35
C PRO A 304 15.68 -46.01 2.62
N LEU A 305 14.94 -46.62 3.54
CA LEU A 305 14.43 -46.01 4.82
C LEU A 305 15.52 -45.46 5.78
N PHE A 306 16.80 -45.55 5.44
CA PHE A 306 17.92 -45.29 6.34
C PHE A 306 18.96 -44.28 5.86
N VAL A 307 18.67 -43.45 4.90
CA VAL A 307 19.59 -42.39 4.44
C VAL A 307 18.91 -41.04 4.45
N ASP A 308 18.76 -40.47 5.63
CA ASP A 308 18.54 -39.05 5.82
C ASP A 308 19.81 -38.39 6.36
N THR A 309 20.92 -38.57 5.69
CA THR A 309 22.06 -37.68 5.87
C THR A 309 21.76 -36.41 5.08
N ALA A 310 21.51 -35.31 5.78
CA ALA A 310 21.49 -33.96 5.18
C ALA A 310 22.86 -33.76 4.51
N VAL A 311 22.92 -33.96 3.20
CA VAL A 311 24.14 -33.77 2.41
C VAL A 311 24.11 -32.35 1.89
N GLU A 312 25.18 -31.59 2.12
CA GLU A 312 25.35 -30.25 1.60
C GLU A 312 25.04 -30.20 0.10
N GLY A 313 24.26 -29.20 -0.34
CA GLY A 313 23.88 -29.03 -1.75
C GLY A 313 22.76 -29.93 -2.28
N THR A 314 22.10 -30.76 -1.44
CA THR A 314 20.95 -31.58 -1.86
C THR A 314 19.62 -30.87 -1.57
N LEU A 315 18.65 -31.05 -2.46
CA LEU A 315 17.30 -30.51 -2.28
C LEU A 315 16.56 -31.23 -1.13
N PRO A 316 15.73 -30.54 -0.35
CA PRO A 316 14.92 -31.13 0.71
C PRO A 316 13.85 -32.06 0.12
N PRO A 317 13.48 -33.17 0.78
CA PRO A 317 12.47 -34.09 0.28
C PRO A 317 11.07 -33.51 0.36
N LEU A 318 10.19 -33.89 -0.56
CA LEU A 318 8.78 -33.48 -0.58
C LEU A 318 7.98 -34.03 0.60
N SER A 319 8.49 -35.04 1.31
CA SER A 319 7.88 -35.61 2.54
C SER A 319 7.82 -34.64 3.72
N LEU A 320 8.51 -33.47 3.64
CA LEU A 320 8.41 -32.39 4.64
C LEU A 320 7.07 -31.67 4.57
N LEU A 321 6.34 -31.81 3.46
CA LEU A 321 5.03 -31.20 3.25
C LEU A 321 3.90 -32.15 3.62
N ASP A 322 2.80 -31.59 4.08
CA ASP A 322 1.61 -32.35 4.42
C ASP A 322 0.98 -32.95 3.17
N PRO A 323 0.54 -34.22 3.20
CA PRO A 323 -0.04 -34.89 2.03
C PRO A 323 -1.38 -34.27 1.63
N ALA A 324 -1.72 -34.33 0.35
CA ALA A 324 -3.02 -33.92 -0.17
C ALA A 324 -4.13 -34.81 0.37
N GLU A 325 -5.20 -34.20 0.87
CA GLU A 325 -6.42 -34.91 1.26
C GLU A 325 -7.26 -35.17 0.01
N VAL A 326 -7.46 -36.45 -0.32
CA VAL A 326 -8.33 -36.84 -1.45
C VAL A 326 -9.80 -36.78 -0.99
N LYS A 327 -10.42 -35.60 -1.00
CA LYS A 327 -11.85 -35.43 -0.82
C LYS A 327 -12.54 -35.35 -2.19
N GLN A 328 -13.05 -36.47 -2.69
CA GLN A 328 -13.90 -36.49 -3.88
C GLN A 328 -15.37 -36.27 -3.47
N LYS A 329 -15.81 -35.03 -3.44
CA LYS A 329 -17.24 -34.72 -3.57
C LYS A 329 -17.41 -33.88 -4.84
N SER A 330 -17.71 -34.54 -5.95
CA SER A 330 -18.19 -33.88 -7.16
C SER A 330 -19.68 -33.64 -7.06
N TYR A 331 -20.15 -32.48 -7.52
CA TYR A 331 -21.58 -32.23 -7.68
C TYR A 331 -22.18 -33.26 -8.63
N SER A 332 -23.38 -33.77 -8.29
CA SER A 332 -24.11 -34.63 -9.23
C SER A 332 -24.56 -33.81 -10.45
N PRO A 333 -24.62 -34.39 -11.65
CA PRO A 333 -25.12 -33.71 -12.84
C PRO A 333 -26.52 -33.05 -12.63
N GLU A 334 -27.39 -33.72 -11.87
CA GLU A 334 -28.74 -33.20 -11.54
C GLU A 334 -28.66 -31.91 -10.69
N SER A 335 -27.74 -31.86 -9.73
CA SER A 335 -27.50 -30.66 -8.90
C SER A 335 -27.00 -29.48 -9.74
N LEU A 336 -26.09 -29.72 -10.69
CA LEU A 336 -25.57 -28.70 -11.60
C LEU A 336 -26.66 -28.19 -12.55
N GLU A 337 -27.53 -29.08 -13.05
CA GLU A 337 -28.68 -28.70 -13.88
C GLU A 337 -29.69 -27.87 -13.09
N ALA A 338 -30.01 -28.25 -11.85
CA ALA A 338 -30.88 -27.48 -10.97
C ALA A 338 -30.33 -26.08 -10.68
N MET A 339 -29.03 -25.97 -10.44
CA MET A 339 -28.34 -24.68 -10.24
C MET A 339 -28.38 -23.82 -11.52
N SER A 340 -28.20 -24.42 -12.71
CA SER A 340 -28.30 -23.73 -14.00
C SER A 340 -29.68 -23.11 -14.19
N ARG A 341 -30.72 -23.88 -13.93
CA ARG A 341 -32.11 -23.38 -14.01
C ARG A 341 -32.39 -22.28 -12.99
N LEU A 342 -31.91 -22.45 -11.75
CA LEU A 342 -32.04 -21.41 -10.71
C LEU A 342 -31.38 -20.11 -11.16
N LEU A 343 -30.19 -20.18 -11.75
CA LEU A 343 -29.45 -19.01 -12.25
C LEU A 343 -30.24 -18.29 -13.36
N GLU A 344 -30.79 -19.01 -14.32
CA GLU A 344 -31.64 -18.45 -15.37
C GLU A 344 -32.87 -17.75 -14.81
N ILE A 345 -33.57 -18.38 -13.84
CA ILE A 345 -34.74 -17.82 -13.16
C ILE A 345 -34.34 -16.52 -12.43
N LYS A 346 -33.26 -16.54 -11.66
CA LYS A 346 -32.82 -15.36 -10.90
C LYS A 346 -32.42 -14.21 -11.81
N LEU A 347 -31.69 -14.46 -12.89
CA LEU A 347 -31.37 -13.43 -13.87
C LEU A 347 -32.60 -12.86 -14.56
N LYS A 348 -33.61 -13.71 -14.84
CA LYS A 348 -34.89 -13.27 -15.40
C LYS A 348 -35.69 -12.40 -14.42
N GLU A 349 -35.68 -12.71 -13.11
CA GLU A 349 -36.29 -11.87 -12.05
C GLU A 349 -35.66 -10.45 -12.05
N PHE A 350 -34.37 -10.31 -12.37
CA PHE A 350 -33.67 -9.03 -12.54
C PHE A 350 -33.85 -8.41 -13.94
N GLY A 351 -34.73 -8.97 -14.76
CA GLY A 351 -35.03 -8.49 -16.11
C GLY A 351 -33.92 -8.73 -17.14
N VAL A 352 -33.10 -9.77 -16.92
CA VAL A 352 -32.04 -10.20 -17.83
C VAL A 352 -32.36 -11.61 -18.34
N GLU A 353 -32.68 -11.75 -19.62
CA GLU A 353 -32.89 -13.07 -20.24
C GLU A 353 -31.55 -13.66 -20.69
N VAL A 354 -31.27 -14.86 -20.22
CA VAL A 354 -30.07 -15.63 -20.55
C VAL A 354 -30.43 -17.11 -20.68
N SER A 355 -29.58 -17.85 -21.38
CA SER A 355 -29.60 -19.34 -21.36
C SER A 355 -28.22 -19.83 -20.92
N VAL A 356 -28.16 -20.85 -20.08
CA VAL A 356 -26.93 -21.55 -19.74
C VAL A 356 -26.54 -22.49 -20.87
N ASP A 357 -25.38 -22.25 -21.46
CA ASP A 357 -24.82 -23.03 -22.57
C ASP A 357 -23.99 -24.22 -22.08
N SER A 358 -23.08 -23.95 -21.14
CA SER A 358 -22.22 -24.99 -20.57
C SER A 358 -21.91 -24.73 -19.09
N VAL A 359 -21.58 -25.80 -18.38
CA VAL A 359 -21.22 -25.79 -16.95
C VAL A 359 -19.89 -26.49 -16.77
N HIS A 360 -18.95 -25.80 -16.12
CA HIS A 360 -17.62 -26.28 -15.82
C HIS A 360 -17.43 -26.36 -14.30
N PRO A 361 -17.70 -27.50 -13.68
CA PRO A 361 -17.47 -27.69 -12.25
C PRO A 361 -15.98 -27.80 -11.97
N GLY A 362 -15.50 -27.08 -10.95
CA GLY A 362 -14.13 -27.12 -10.47
C GLY A 362 -14.04 -27.48 -8.98
N PRO A 363 -12.84 -27.61 -8.43
CA PRO A 363 -12.63 -27.99 -7.03
C PRO A 363 -13.08 -26.93 -6.02
N VAL A 364 -13.05 -25.67 -6.39
CA VAL A 364 -13.35 -24.53 -5.49
C VAL A 364 -14.56 -23.75 -5.96
N ILE A 365 -14.72 -23.58 -7.27
CA ILE A 365 -15.81 -22.86 -7.91
C ILE A 365 -16.38 -23.64 -9.06
N THR A 366 -17.65 -23.36 -9.41
CA THR A 366 -18.28 -23.83 -10.64
C THR A 366 -18.50 -22.64 -11.57
N ARG A 367 -18.08 -22.72 -12.83
CA ARG A 367 -18.31 -21.71 -13.87
C ARG A 367 -19.49 -22.12 -14.72
N PHE A 368 -20.49 -21.24 -14.78
CA PHE A 368 -21.64 -21.32 -15.68
C PHE A 368 -21.39 -20.37 -16.86
N GLU A 369 -21.35 -20.89 -18.06
CA GLU A 369 -21.24 -20.08 -19.27
C GLU A 369 -22.65 -19.80 -19.77
N ILE A 370 -23.00 -18.53 -19.80
CA ILE A 370 -24.34 -18.08 -20.19
C ILE A 370 -24.30 -17.34 -21.52
N GLN A 371 -25.29 -17.55 -22.34
CA GLN A 371 -25.53 -16.80 -23.58
C GLN A 371 -26.62 -15.74 -23.29
N PRO A 372 -26.28 -14.44 -23.25
CA PRO A 372 -27.26 -13.38 -23.10
C PRO A 372 -28.18 -13.28 -24.34
N ALA A 373 -29.46 -12.95 -24.12
CA ALA A 373 -30.39 -12.68 -25.20
C ALA A 373 -29.93 -11.46 -26.03
N ALA A 374 -30.38 -11.37 -27.28
CA ALA A 374 -30.05 -10.27 -28.16
C ALA A 374 -30.43 -8.92 -27.56
N GLY A 375 -29.49 -7.96 -27.54
CA GLY A 375 -29.68 -6.61 -26.96
C GLY A 375 -29.35 -6.49 -25.46
N VAL A 376 -29.02 -7.57 -24.74
CA VAL A 376 -28.56 -7.53 -23.34
C VAL A 376 -27.08 -7.13 -23.32
N LYS A 377 -26.77 -6.03 -22.64
CA LYS A 377 -25.38 -5.59 -22.43
C LYS A 377 -24.73 -6.38 -21.28
N VAL A 378 -23.52 -6.88 -21.48
CA VAL A 378 -22.75 -7.64 -20.46
C VAL A 378 -22.56 -6.84 -19.16
N SER A 379 -22.35 -5.53 -19.27
CA SER A 379 -22.22 -4.65 -18.11
C SER A 379 -23.45 -4.66 -17.18
N ARG A 380 -24.66 -4.96 -17.72
CA ARG A 380 -25.85 -5.12 -16.90
C ARG A 380 -25.76 -6.37 -16.01
N ILE A 381 -25.20 -7.46 -16.54
CA ILE A 381 -24.99 -8.70 -15.79
C ILE A 381 -23.90 -8.48 -14.73
N SER A 382 -22.79 -7.83 -15.09
CA SER A 382 -21.69 -7.56 -14.17
C SER A 382 -22.12 -6.70 -12.97
N ASN A 383 -23.02 -5.75 -13.18
CA ASN A 383 -23.54 -4.90 -12.11
C ASN A 383 -24.48 -5.66 -11.15
N LEU A 384 -25.07 -6.77 -11.58
CA LEU A 384 -25.96 -7.62 -10.76
C LEU A 384 -25.18 -8.65 -9.91
N ALA A 385 -23.87 -8.72 -9.98
CA ALA A 385 -23.06 -9.74 -9.29
C ALA A 385 -23.36 -9.82 -7.77
N LYS A 386 -23.50 -8.67 -7.08
CA LYS A 386 -23.84 -8.61 -5.65
C LYS A 386 -25.28 -9.06 -5.35
N ASP A 387 -26.22 -8.69 -6.20
CA ASP A 387 -27.64 -9.10 -6.06
C ASP A 387 -27.82 -10.59 -6.35
N LEU A 388 -27.07 -11.11 -7.34
CA LEU A 388 -27.00 -12.54 -7.61
C LEU A 388 -26.41 -13.32 -6.42
N ALA A 389 -25.30 -12.85 -5.85
CA ALA A 389 -24.70 -13.49 -4.68
C ALA A 389 -25.71 -13.58 -3.52
N ARG A 390 -26.43 -12.50 -3.24
CA ARG A 390 -27.48 -12.46 -2.22
C ARG A 390 -28.65 -13.41 -2.54
N SER A 391 -29.12 -13.42 -3.80
CA SER A 391 -30.29 -14.23 -4.20
C SER A 391 -29.98 -15.72 -4.29
N LEU A 392 -28.72 -16.09 -4.51
CA LEU A 392 -28.21 -17.46 -4.53
C LEU A 392 -27.65 -17.90 -3.15
N ALA A 393 -27.70 -17.02 -2.13
CA ALA A 393 -27.17 -17.26 -0.78
C ALA A 393 -25.69 -17.69 -0.77
N VAL A 394 -24.87 -17.14 -1.67
CA VAL A 394 -23.42 -17.39 -1.74
C VAL A 394 -22.62 -16.15 -1.33
N ILE A 395 -21.38 -16.36 -0.89
CA ILE A 395 -20.50 -15.28 -0.38
C ILE A 395 -20.22 -14.23 -1.46
N SER A 396 -19.99 -14.69 -2.70
CA SER A 396 -19.60 -13.82 -3.82
C SER A 396 -19.93 -14.50 -5.14
N VAL A 397 -20.25 -13.72 -6.15
CA VAL A 397 -20.38 -14.17 -7.54
C VAL A 397 -19.47 -13.32 -8.40
N ARG A 398 -18.66 -13.95 -9.24
CA ARG A 398 -17.79 -13.25 -10.17
C ARG A 398 -18.31 -13.40 -11.59
N VAL A 399 -18.42 -12.29 -12.31
CA VAL A 399 -18.81 -12.26 -13.72
C VAL A 399 -17.56 -12.07 -14.58
N VAL A 400 -17.31 -13.03 -15.47
CA VAL A 400 -16.21 -12.98 -16.44
C VAL A 400 -16.81 -12.53 -17.76
N GLU A 401 -16.59 -11.26 -18.09
CA GLU A 401 -17.22 -10.59 -19.24
C GLU A 401 -16.76 -11.15 -20.58
N VAL A 402 -15.51 -11.61 -20.66
CA VAL A 402 -14.90 -12.11 -21.89
C VAL A 402 -14.19 -13.44 -21.63
N ILE A 403 -14.64 -14.47 -22.31
CA ILE A 403 -13.97 -15.78 -22.34
C ILE A 403 -13.28 -15.90 -23.70
N PRO A 404 -11.95 -16.08 -23.77
CA PRO A 404 -11.25 -16.16 -25.04
C PRO A 404 -11.81 -17.28 -25.95
N GLY A 405 -12.15 -16.90 -27.20
CA GLY A 405 -12.67 -17.84 -28.19
C GLY A 405 -14.14 -18.21 -28.04
N LYS A 406 -14.90 -17.59 -27.10
CA LYS A 406 -16.33 -17.82 -26.89
C LYS A 406 -17.12 -16.52 -26.92
N THR A 407 -18.41 -16.60 -27.27
CA THR A 407 -19.37 -15.50 -27.22
C THR A 407 -20.15 -15.44 -25.92
N THR A 408 -19.94 -16.40 -25.04
CA THR A 408 -20.61 -16.55 -23.76
C THR A 408 -19.94 -15.72 -22.67
N VAL A 409 -20.73 -15.40 -21.63
CA VAL A 409 -20.27 -14.74 -20.41
C VAL A 409 -20.17 -15.77 -19.30
N GLY A 410 -19.07 -15.79 -18.54
CA GLY A 410 -18.88 -16.71 -17.43
C GLY A 410 -19.47 -16.15 -16.13
N ILE A 411 -20.22 -16.97 -15.42
CA ILE A 411 -20.63 -16.69 -14.02
C ILE A 411 -19.97 -17.74 -13.14
N GLU A 412 -19.09 -17.28 -12.24
CA GLU A 412 -18.35 -18.14 -11.31
C GLU A 412 -19.02 -18.09 -9.95
N ILE A 413 -19.49 -19.26 -9.49
CA ILE A 413 -20.18 -19.45 -8.22
C ILE A 413 -19.31 -20.34 -7.33
N PRO A 414 -19.05 -19.95 -6.06
CA PRO A 414 -18.29 -20.79 -5.14
C PRO A 414 -19.05 -22.06 -4.77
N ASN A 415 -18.32 -23.15 -4.66
CA ASN A 415 -18.86 -24.41 -4.20
C ASN A 415 -19.18 -24.36 -2.69
N GLU A 416 -20.14 -25.12 -2.23
CA GLU A 416 -20.44 -25.27 -0.80
C GLU A 416 -19.29 -25.93 -0.06
N ASP A 417 -18.81 -27.09 -0.56
CA ASP A 417 -17.63 -27.79 -0.10
C ASP A 417 -16.43 -27.41 -0.98
N ARG A 418 -15.56 -26.54 -0.52
CA ARG A 418 -14.37 -26.09 -1.25
C ARG A 418 -13.21 -27.00 -0.90
N GLN A 419 -12.50 -27.47 -1.92
CA GLN A 419 -11.26 -28.20 -1.71
C GLN A 419 -10.13 -27.25 -1.42
N MET A 420 -9.31 -27.58 -0.41
CA MET A 420 -8.05 -26.90 -0.15
C MET A 420 -6.98 -27.42 -1.11
N VAL A 421 -6.38 -26.55 -1.88
CA VAL A 421 -5.25 -26.87 -2.76
C VAL A 421 -4.00 -26.97 -1.91
N ARG A 422 -3.51 -28.19 -1.61
CA ARG A 422 -2.28 -28.38 -0.86
C ARG A 422 -1.06 -28.08 -1.70
N PHE A 423 -0.06 -27.44 -1.11
CA PHE A 423 1.18 -27.09 -1.80
C PHE A 423 1.94 -28.34 -2.29
N SER A 424 1.95 -29.41 -1.51
CA SER A 424 2.51 -30.70 -1.88
C SER A 424 1.92 -31.28 -3.18
N GLU A 425 0.63 -31.06 -3.45
CA GLU A 425 -0.05 -31.51 -4.65
C GLU A 425 0.52 -30.81 -5.90
N VAL A 426 0.71 -29.48 -5.82
CA VAL A 426 1.24 -28.69 -6.94
C VAL A 426 2.72 -29.03 -7.21
N LEU A 427 3.53 -29.19 -6.17
CA LEU A 427 4.94 -29.56 -6.31
C LEU A 427 5.15 -30.99 -6.83
N SER A 428 4.21 -31.90 -6.55
CA SER A 428 4.26 -33.29 -7.01
C SER A 428 3.86 -33.43 -8.48
N SER A 429 3.40 -32.37 -9.13
CA SER A 429 2.98 -32.41 -10.52
C SER A 429 4.17 -32.55 -11.49
N PRO A 430 3.98 -33.28 -12.62
CA PRO A 430 5.00 -33.37 -13.67
C PRO A 430 5.42 -32.00 -14.21
N GLU A 431 4.47 -31.04 -14.28
CA GLU A 431 4.68 -29.69 -14.79
C GLU A 431 5.71 -28.94 -13.97
N TYR A 432 5.74 -29.14 -12.65
CA TYR A 432 6.73 -28.53 -11.77
C TYR A 432 8.07 -29.27 -11.86
N ASP A 433 8.07 -30.59 -11.78
CA ASP A 433 9.29 -31.39 -11.77
C ASP A 433 10.10 -31.24 -13.07
N GLU A 434 9.43 -31.26 -14.23
CA GLU A 434 10.07 -31.12 -15.55
C GLU A 434 10.40 -29.67 -15.94
N HIS A 435 10.03 -28.70 -15.10
CA HIS A 435 10.31 -27.29 -15.38
C HIS A 435 11.82 -27.01 -15.35
N LYS A 436 12.34 -26.39 -16.41
CA LYS A 436 13.79 -26.16 -16.58
C LYS A 436 14.35 -24.93 -15.86
N SER A 437 13.49 -24.03 -15.38
CA SER A 437 13.93 -22.84 -14.68
C SER A 437 14.40 -23.15 -13.27
N THR A 438 15.36 -22.38 -12.78
CA THR A 438 15.82 -22.39 -11.39
C THR A 438 14.87 -21.65 -10.45
N VAL A 439 13.98 -20.82 -10.97
CA VAL A 439 13.03 -20.00 -10.18
C VAL A 439 11.58 -20.17 -10.65
N PRO A 440 11.06 -21.44 -10.70
CA PRO A 440 9.65 -21.67 -10.98
C PRO A 440 8.82 -21.31 -9.76
N LEU A 441 7.62 -20.76 -9.98
CA LEU A 441 6.66 -20.46 -8.95
C LEU A 441 5.42 -21.33 -9.10
N ALA A 442 5.16 -22.19 -8.13
CA ALA A 442 3.97 -23.02 -8.06
C ALA A 442 2.85 -22.20 -7.41
N LEU A 443 1.99 -21.59 -8.21
CA LEU A 443 0.97 -20.65 -7.72
C LEU A 443 -0.24 -21.36 -7.10
N GLY A 444 -0.63 -22.53 -7.63
CA GLY A 444 -1.82 -23.25 -7.23
C GLY A 444 -2.50 -23.93 -8.40
N HIS A 445 -3.85 -24.00 -8.38
CA HIS A 445 -4.65 -24.63 -9.44
C HIS A 445 -5.51 -23.59 -10.18
N ASP A 446 -5.77 -23.82 -11.46
CA ASP A 446 -6.79 -23.10 -12.21
C ASP A 446 -8.20 -23.52 -11.75
N ILE A 447 -9.22 -22.90 -12.31
CA ILE A 447 -10.61 -23.23 -12.00
C ILE A 447 -11.00 -24.67 -12.35
N GLY A 448 -10.26 -25.35 -13.23
CA GLY A 448 -10.45 -26.74 -13.64
C GLY A 448 -9.62 -27.74 -12.83
N GLY A 449 -8.83 -27.27 -11.85
CA GLY A 449 -7.98 -28.13 -11.01
C GLY A 449 -6.62 -28.47 -11.63
N ARG A 450 -6.17 -27.78 -12.71
CA ARG A 450 -4.83 -27.99 -13.29
C ARG A 450 -3.79 -27.14 -12.55
N PRO A 451 -2.59 -27.67 -12.28
CA PRO A 451 -1.53 -26.91 -11.65
C PRO A 451 -1.09 -25.73 -12.51
N ILE A 452 -0.97 -24.55 -11.90
CA ILE A 452 -0.44 -23.34 -12.53
C ILE A 452 0.94 -23.06 -11.99
N ILE A 453 1.93 -23.29 -12.85
CA ILE A 453 3.33 -23.06 -12.59
C ILE A 453 3.82 -21.97 -13.53
N THR A 454 4.49 -20.99 -13.00
CA THR A 454 5.02 -19.86 -13.77
C THR A 454 6.52 -19.74 -13.56
N ASP A 455 7.19 -19.04 -14.45
CA ASP A 455 8.64 -18.88 -14.44
C ASP A 455 9.01 -17.42 -14.16
N LEU A 456 9.58 -17.15 -12.98
CA LEU A 456 9.98 -15.80 -12.61
C LEU A 456 11.04 -15.23 -13.56
N ALA A 457 11.92 -16.06 -14.12
CA ALA A 457 12.91 -15.60 -15.11
C ALA A 457 12.25 -15.12 -16.43
N LYS A 458 11.08 -15.68 -16.81
CA LYS A 458 10.29 -15.22 -17.96
C LYS A 458 9.45 -13.99 -17.64
N MET A 459 8.93 -13.89 -16.41
CA MET A 459 8.08 -12.80 -15.92
C MET A 459 8.85 -11.56 -15.48
N PRO A 460 10.12 -11.49 -15.52
CA PRO A 460 11.24 -10.91 -14.81
C PRO A 460 10.94 -10.37 -13.41
N HIS A 461 9.80 -9.76 -13.20
CA HIS A 461 9.43 -9.17 -11.92
C HIS A 461 7.94 -9.38 -11.68
N LEU A 462 7.54 -9.49 -10.42
CA LEU A 462 6.19 -9.79 -10.00
C LEU A 462 5.71 -8.79 -8.94
N LEU A 463 4.54 -8.21 -9.17
CA LEU A 463 3.82 -7.42 -8.18
C LEU A 463 2.70 -8.28 -7.57
N VAL A 464 2.67 -8.36 -6.25
CA VAL A 464 1.68 -9.12 -5.48
C VAL A 464 0.93 -8.16 -4.54
N ALA A 465 -0.38 -8.09 -4.65
CA ALA A 465 -1.14 -7.22 -3.76
C ALA A 465 -2.44 -7.87 -3.28
N GLY A 466 -2.87 -7.52 -2.05
CA GLY A 466 -4.11 -8.01 -1.45
C GLY A 466 -4.27 -7.54 -0.02
N THR A 467 -5.49 -7.56 0.51
CA THR A 467 -5.75 -7.15 1.89
C THR A 467 -5.29 -8.22 2.90
N THR A 468 -5.20 -7.83 4.17
CA THR A 468 -4.92 -8.77 5.27
C THR A 468 -5.99 -9.89 5.29
N GLY A 469 -5.55 -11.14 5.43
CA GLY A 469 -6.44 -12.31 5.40
C GLY A 469 -6.84 -12.78 3.99
N SER A 470 -6.40 -12.11 2.92
CA SER A 470 -6.67 -12.54 1.53
C SER A 470 -5.87 -13.78 1.10
N GLY A 471 -4.81 -14.15 1.84
CA GLY A 471 -3.88 -15.23 1.52
C GLY A 471 -2.57 -14.78 0.87
N LYS A 472 -2.27 -13.47 0.86
CA LYS A 472 -1.04 -12.91 0.28
C LYS A 472 0.22 -13.56 0.88
N SER A 473 0.33 -13.62 2.20
CA SER A 473 1.50 -14.15 2.91
C SER A 473 1.71 -15.63 2.63
N VAL A 474 0.65 -16.42 2.67
CA VAL A 474 0.68 -17.84 2.30
C VAL A 474 1.13 -18.00 0.84
N GLY A 475 0.62 -17.15 -0.06
CA GLY A 475 1.02 -17.15 -1.47
C GLY A 475 2.49 -16.77 -1.68
N VAL A 476 3.02 -15.81 -0.93
CA VAL A 476 4.46 -15.45 -0.97
C VAL A 476 5.31 -16.60 -0.43
N ASN A 477 4.90 -17.24 0.68
CA ASN A 477 5.56 -18.42 1.21
C ASN A 477 5.57 -19.58 0.20
N ALA A 478 4.45 -19.85 -0.48
CA ALA A 478 4.38 -20.86 -1.52
C ALA A 478 5.35 -20.57 -2.69
N MET A 479 5.49 -19.29 -3.10
CA MET A 479 6.44 -18.87 -4.12
C MET A 479 7.90 -19.08 -3.67
N LEU A 480 8.24 -18.70 -2.43
CA LEU A 480 9.57 -18.90 -1.87
C LEU A 480 9.92 -20.36 -1.73
N LEU A 481 9.03 -21.17 -1.17
CA LEU A 481 9.22 -22.62 -1.08
C LEU A 481 9.33 -23.27 -2.46
N SER A 482 8.63 -22.78 -3.48
CA SER A 482 8.79 -23.27 -4.86
C SER A 482 10.23 -23.13 -5.34
N ILE A 483 10.92 -22.03 -4.98
CA ILE A 483 12.32 -21.84 -5.33
C ILE A 483 13.20 -22.76 -4.47
N LEU A 484 12.95 -22.86 -3.17
CA LEU A 484 13.74 -23.67 -2.25
C LEU A 484 13.64 -25.19 -2.52
N PHE A 485 12.52 -25.66 -3.08
CA PHE A 485 12.38 -27.06 -3.52
C PHE A 485 12.97 -27.36 -4.90
N LYS A 486 13.38 -26.32 -5.65
CA LYS A 486 13.87 -26.46 -7.02
C LYS A 486 15.35 -26.20 -7.17
N SER A 487 15.89 -25.26 -6.40
CA SER A 487 17.26 -24.73 -6.61
C SER A 487 18.09 -24.80 -5.35
N THR A 488 19.36 -25.09 -5.54
CA THR A 488 20.41 -25.02 -4.52
C THR A 488 20.91 -23.57 -4.35
N PRO A 489 21.66 -23.26 -3.29
CA PRO A 489 22.26 -21.92 -3.09
C PRO A 489 23.22 -21.47 -4.21
N SER A 490 23.79 -22.39 -4.96
CA SER A 490 24.63 -22.10 -6.13
C SER A 490 23.81 -21.68 -7.36
N GLU A 491 22.53 -22.03 -7.44
CA GLU A 491 21.64 -21.74 -8.56
C GLU A 491 20.73 -20.54 -8.31
N ALA A 492 20.26 -20.35 -7.06
CA ALA A 492 19.40 -19.25 -6.67
C ALA A 492 19.79 -18.68 -5.31
N ARG A 493 19.87 -17.35 -5.20
CA ARG A 493 20.16 -16.62 -3.97
C ARG A 493 19.03 -15.61 -3.69
N LEU A 494 18.83 -15.30 -2.43
CA LEU A 494 17.69 -14.51 -1.97
C LEU A 494 18.17 -13.28 -1.18
N ILE A 495 17.51 -12.15 -1.41
CA ILE A 495 17.54 -10.98 -0.52
C ILE A 495 16.10 -10.79 -0.05
N MET A 496 15.86 -10.83 1.25
CA MET A 496 14.54 -10.73 1.84
C MET A 496 14.41 -9.45 2.65
N ILE A 497 13.35 -8.67 2.41
CA ILE A 497 13.07 -7.41 3.08
C ILE A 497 11.70 -7.51 3.74
N ASP A 498 11.70 -7.49 5.08
CA ASP A 498 10.49 -7.59 5.92
C ASP A 498 10.46 -6.48 6.98
N PRO A 499 9.88 -5.31 6.66
CA PRO A 499 9.82 -4.19 7.60
C PRO A 499 9.01 -4.45 8.87
N LYS A 500 8.20 -5.50 8.87
CA LYS A 500 7.32 -5.84 9.99
C LYS A 500 7.86 -6.95 10.88
N MET A 501 8.89 -7.66 10.46
CA MET A 501 9.49 -8.81 11.16
C MET A 501 8.49 -9.96 11.43
N LEU A 502 7.52 -10.16 10.53
CA LEU A 502 6.41 -11.08 10.79
C LEU A 502 6.38 -12.28 9.85
N GLU A 503 6.72 -12.10 8.57
CA GLU A 503 6.42 -13.08 7.53
C GLU A 503 7.68 -13.74 6.95
N LEU A 504 8.76 -12.97 6.73
CA LEU A 504 9.99 -13.48 6.13
C LEU A 504 11.09 -13.80 7.16
N SER A 505 10.96 -13.36 8.39
CA SER A 505 11.95 -13.63 9.46
C SER A 505 12.13 -15.12 9.77
N ILE A 506 11.15 -15.95 9.42
CA ILE A 506 11.22 -17.41 9.52
C ILE A 506 12.36 -18.01 8.69
N TYR A 507 12.72 -17.38 7.56
CA TYR A 507 13.76 -17.83 6.63
C TYR A 507 15.18 -17.45 7.08
N GLU A 508 15.34 -16.73 8.20
CA GLU A 508 16.65 -16.34 8.70
C GLU A 508 17.58 -17.53 8.87
N GLY A 509 18.80 -17.44 8.35
CA GLY A 509 19.84 -18.47 8.46
C GLY A 509 19.83 -19.55 7.40
N ILE A 510 18.97 -19.51 6.37
CA ILE A 510 19.05 -20.46 5.25
C ILE A 510 20.23 -20.13 4.32
N PRO A 511 20.89 -21.13 3.72
CA PRO A 511 22.09 -20.93 2.89
C PRO A 511 21.83 -20.15 1.60
N HIS A 512 20.59 -19.93 1.20
CA HIS A 512 20.23 -19.12 0.03
C HIS A 512 20.32 -17.60 0.27
N LEU A 513 20.32 -17.15 1.51
CA LEU A 513 20.37 -15.71 1.82
C LEU A 513 21.73 -15.11 1.47
N LEU A 514 21.73 -13.93 0.84
CA LEU A 514 22.90 -13.11 0.57
C LEU A 514 23.24 -12.14 1.72
N CYS A 515 22.25 -11.79 2.53
CA CYS A 515 22.38 -10.99 3.75
C CYS A 515 21.31 -11.45 4.75
N PRO A 516 21.41 -11.11 6.05
CA PRO A 516 20.32 -11.29 7.00
C PRO A 516 19.00 -10.71 6.47
N VAL A 517 17.86 -11.19 6.98
CA VAL A 517 16.55 -10.62 6.58
C VAL A 517 16.50 -9.16 6.99
N VAL A 518 16.34 -8.28 6.01
CA VAL A 518 16.45 -6.83 6.17
C VAL A 518 15.17 -6.27 6.76
N THR A 519 15.27 -5.61 7.89
CA THR A 519 14.13 -5.04 8.62
C THR A 519 14.17 -3.51 8.68
N ASP A 520 15.36 -2.90 8.59
CA ASP A 520 15.53 -1.46 8.53
C ASP A 520 15.35 -0.92 7.11
N MET A 521 14.66 0.23 6.97
CA MET A 521 14.33 0.79 5.66
C MET A 521 15.53 1.41 4.95
N LYS A 522 16.56 1.85 5.68
CA LYS A 522 17.79 2.38 5.07
C LYS A 522 18.61 1.23 4.51
N GLU A 523 18.75 0.14 5.28
CA GLU A 523 19.41 -1.09 4.83
C GLU A 523 18.67 -1.70 3.64
N ALA A 524 17.33 -1.68 3.62
CA ALA A 524 16.53 -2.10 2.48
C ALA A 524 16.84 -1.27 1.21
N ALA A 525 17.00 0.04 1.35
CA ALA A 525 17.42 0.89 0.24
C ALA A 525 18.86 0.60 -0.19
N ASN A 526 19.75 0.23 0.75
CA ASN A 526 21.12 -0.20 0.46
C ASN A 526 21.11 -1.52 -0.33
N ALA A 527 20.32 -2.50 0.08
CA ALA A 527 20.17 -3.77 -0.63
C ALA A 527 19.66 -3.59 -2.08
N LEU A 528 18.72 -2.66 -2.30
CA LEU A 528 18.31 -2.32 -3.66
C LEU A 528 19.41 -1.61 -4.45
N ARG A 529 20.20 -0.71 -3.84
CA ARG A 529 21.35 -0.08 -4.50
C ARG A 529 22.43 -1.11 -4.86
N TRP A 530 22.75 -2.00 -3.95
CA TRP A 530 23.65 -3.11 -4.20
C TRP A 530 23.14 -3.98 -5.36
N SER A 531 21.84 -4.29 -5.41
CA SER A 531 21.25 -5.05 -6.51
C SER A 531 21.40 -4.36 -7.87
N VAL A 532 21.34 -3.01 -7.91
CA VAL A 532 21.64 -2.23 -9.12
C VAL A 532 23.12 -2.32 -9.48
N ALA A 533 24.03 -2.18 -8.50
CA ALA A 533 25.46 -2.27 -8.73
C ALA A 533 25.88 -3.68 -9.23
N GLU A 534 25.33 -4.73 -8.62
CA GLU A 534 25.55 -6.12 -9.04
C GLU A 534 25.01 -6.38 -10.46
N MET A 535 23.82 -5.85 -10.78
CA MET A 535 23.30 -5.89 -12.15
C MET A 535 24.29 -5.29 -13.14
N GLU A 536 24.85 -4.12 -12.83
CA GLU A 536 25.81 -3.44 -13.70
C GLU A 536 27.15 -4.18 -13.80
N ARG A 537 27.60 -4.76 -12.68
CA ARG A 537 28.78 -5.64 -12.67
C ARG A 537 28.56 -6.84 -13.59
N ARG A 538 27.44 -7.53 -13.49
CA ARG A 538 27.08 -8.65 -14.35
C ARG A 538 26.99 -8.26 -15.81
N TYR A 539 26.44 -7.08 -16.14
CA TYR A 539 26.41 -6.58 -17.52
C TYR A 539 27.83 -6.35 -18.08
N ARG A 540 28.73 -5.74 -17.30
CA ARG A 540 30.12 -5.55 -17.73
C ARG A 540 30.80 -6.90 -17.97
N LEU A 541 30.60 -7.87 -17.08
CA LEU A 541 31.17 -9.20 -17.20
C LEU A 541 30.63 -9.95 -18.43
N MET A 542 29.32 -9.94 -18.63
CA MET A 542 28.66 -10.55 -19.80
C MET A 542 29.11 -9.91 -21.11
N ALA A 543 29.29 -8.59 -21.13
CA ALA A 543 29.80 -7.85 -22.29
C ALA A 543 31.26 -8.26 -22.62
N ALA A 544 32.13 -8.34 -21.61
CA ALA A 544 33.49 -8.79 -21.76
C ALA A 544 33.58 -10.25 -22.26
N MET A 545 32.65 -11.09 -21.83
CA MET A 545 32.54 -12.49 -22.25
C MET A 545 31.81 -12.69 -23.59
N GLY A 546 31.23 -11.62 -24.19
CA GLY A 546 30.50 -11.69 -25.46
C GLY A 546 29.17 -12.45 -25.37
N VAL A 547 28.51 -12.49 -24.19
CA VAL A 547 27.23 -13.17 -23.97
C VAL A 547 26.11 -12.15 -23.65
N ARG A 548 24.86 -12.54 -23.95
CA ARG A 548 23.72 -11.58 -23.84
C ARG A 548 22.87 -11.74 -22.56
N ASN A 549 23.03 -12.84 -21.85
CA ASN A 549 22.26 -13.14 -20.65
C ASN A 549 23.00 -14.09 -19.71
N LEU A 550 22.51 -14.19 -18.47
CA LEU A 550 23.08 -15.06 -17.43
C LEU A 550 23.18 -16.54 -17.86
N ALA A 551 22.14 -17.07 -18.51
CA ALA A 551 22.14 -18.47 -18.96
C ALA A 551 23.26 -18.75 -20.00
N GLY A 552 23.53 -17.79 -20.87
CA GLY A 552 24.65 -17.86 -21.82
C GLY A 552 26.00 -17.77 -21.13
N PHE A 553 26.11 -16.92 -20.09
CA PHE A 553 27.32 -16.82 -19.28
C PHE A 553 27.60 -18.14 -18.55
N ASN A 554 26.63 -18.64 -17.78
CA ASN A 554 26.77 -19.88 -17.01
C ASN A 554 27.09 -21.08 -17.92
N ARG A 555 26.45 -21.16 -19.09
CA ARG A 555 26.79 -22.21 -20.06
C ARG A 555 28.26 -22.13 -20.49
N LYS A 556 28.74 -20.92 -20.81
CA LYS A 556 30.13 -20.73 -21.27
C LYS A 556 31.13 -21.06 -20.16
N VAL A 557 30.82 -20.78 -18.92
CA VAL A 557 31.65 -21.13 -17.75
C VAL A 557 31.66 -22.66 -17.59
N ASN A 558 30.51 -23.31 -17.58
CA ASN A 558 30.41 -24.78 -17.45
C ASN A 558 31.14 -25.52 -18.60
N ASP A 559 30.94 -25.06 -19.84
CA ASP A 559 31.61 -25.64 -21.00
C ASP A 559 33.16 -25.55 -20.87
N ALA A 560 33.67 -24.46 -20.29
CA ALA A 560 35.10 -24.28 -20.07
C ALA A 560 35.63 -25.11 -18.88
N GLU A 561 34.86 -25.26 -17.81
CA GLU A 561 35.17 -26.13 -16.67
C GLU A 561 35.20 -27.62 -17.15
N GLU A 562 34.22 -28.05 -17.91
CA GLU A 562 34.15 -29.40 -18.50
C GLU A 562 35.32 -29.66 -19.46
N ALA A 563 35.78 -28.62 -20.19
CA ALA A 563 36.95 -28.70 -21.08
C ALA A 563 38.31 -28.68 -20.34
N GLY A 564 38.33 -28.52 -19.01
CA GLY A 564 39.52 -28.41 -18.19
C GLY A 564 40.33 -27.10 -18.40
N THR A 565 39.69 -26.07 -18.97
CA THR A 565 40.28 -24.73 -19.21
C THR A 565 39.41 -23.67 -18.54
N PRO A 566 39.42 -23.55 -17.20
CA PRO A 566 38.59 -22.59 -16.50
C PRO A 566 38.88 -21.15 -16.96
N LEU A 567 37.80 -20.36 -17.09
CA LEU A 567 37.88 -18.97 -17.51
C LEU A 567 38.26 -18.07 -16.33
N THR A 568 39.12 -17.08 -16.61
CA THR A 568 39.50 -16.07 -15.60
C THR A 568 38.69 -14.79 -15.77
N ASP A 569 38.55 -14.00 -14.68
CA ASP A 569 37.79 -12.75 -14.70
C ASP A 569 38.45 -11.70 -15.62
N PRO A 570 37.83 -11.33 -16.76
CA PRO A 570 38.37 -10.36 -17.71
C PRO A 570 38.32 -8.90 -17.15
N LEU A 571 37.61 -8.66 -16.06
CA LEU A 571 37.51 -7.34 -15.42
C LEU A 571 38.50 -7.14 -14.30
N PHE A 572 39.29 -8.20 -13.96
CA PHE A 572 40.29 -8.16 -12.92
C PHE A 572 41.40 -7.19 -13.29
N ARG A 573 41.70 -6.26 -12.39
CA ARG A 573 42.82 -5.33 -12.51
C ARG A 573 43.93 -5.77 -11.55
N ARG A 574 45.10 -6.11 -12.10
CA ARG A 574 46.24 -6.46 -11.26
C ARG A 574 46.71 -5.22 -10.52
N GLU A 575 46.76 -5.30 -9.19
CA GLU A 575 47.36 -4.28 -8.34
C GLU A 575 48.85 -4.62 -8.07
N SER A 576 49.18 -5.90 -8.10
CA SER A 576 50.57 -6.38 -7.99
C SER A 576 50.93 -7.32 -9.18
N PRO A 577 52.21 -7.40 -9.55
CA PRO A 577 52.67 -8.34 -10.58
C PRO A 577 52.38 -9.80 -10.28
N ASP A 578 52.25 -10.16 -9.01
CA ASP A 578 52.01 -11.55 -8.55
C ASP A 578 50.49 -11.90 -8.42
N ASP A 579 49.59 -10.93 -8.68
CA ASP A 579 48.16 -11.18 -8.62
C ASP A 579 47.68 -12.01 -9.80
N GLU A 580 47.11 -13.15 -9.52
CA GLU A 580 46.44 -13.99 -10.51
C GLU A 580 44.92 -13.66 -10.58
N PRO A 581 44.39 -13.51 -11.81
CA PRO A 581 42.94 -13.28 -11.95
C PRO A 581 42.12 -14.46 -11.41
N PRO A 582 41.08 -14.21 -10.59
CA PRO A 582 40.24 -15.27 -10.06
C PRO A 582 39.55 -16.03 -11.20
N GLN A 583 39.36 -17.33 -10.98
CA GLN A 583 38.56 -18.16 -11.88
C GLN A 583 37.09 -17.79 -11.80
N LEU A 584 36.44 -17.74 -12.96
CA LEU A 584 34.99 -17.49 -13.02
C LEU A 584 34.23 -18.75 -12.65
N SER A 585 33.26 -18.60 -11.76
CA SER A 585 32.25 -19.61 -11.44
C SER A 585 30.90 -19.23 -12.03
N THR A 586 29.95 -20.16 -12.06
CA THR A 586 28.57 -19.87 -12.44
C THR A 586 27.94 -18.86 -11.48
N LEU A 587 27.15 -17.93 -12.04
CA LEU A 587 26.47 -16.91 -11.26
C LEU A 587 25.04 -17.37 -10.94
N PRO A 588 24.62 -17.30 -9.66
CA PRO A 588 23.24 -17.63 -9.28
C PRO A 588 22.25 -16.59 -9.76
N THR A 589 21.00 -17.01 -9.96
CA THR A 589 19.86 -16.11 -10.07
C THR A 589 19.61 -15.45 -8.72
N ILE A 590 19.42 -14.14 -8.67
CA ILE A 590 19.11 -13.41 -7.44
C ILE A 590 17.63 -13.02 -7.43
N VAL A 591 16.93 -13.34 -6.35
CA VAL A 591 15.54 -12.93 -6.16
C VAL A 591 15.45 -12.02 -4.94
N VAL A 592 15.04 -10.77 -5.17
CA VAL A 592 14.79 -9.80 -4.12
C VAL A 592 13.30 -9.81 -3.80
N VAL A 593 12.97 -10.13 -2.56
CA VAL A 593 11.59 -10.28 -2.07
C VAL A 593 11.31 -9.19 -1.05
N VAL A 594 10.25 -8.43 -1.29
CA VAL A 594 9.79 -7.37 -0.37
C VAL A 594 8.37 -7.69 0.06
N ASP A 595 8.15 -7.97 1.35
CA ASP A 595 6.82 -8.32 1.86
C ASP A 595 5.85 -7.14 1.89
N GLU A 596 6.32 -5.96 2.29
CA GLU A 596 5.48 -4.76 2.33
C GLU A 596 6.23 -3.55 1.75
N PHE A 597 6.26 -3.42 0.43
CA PHE A 597 6.99 -2.33 -0.19
C PHE A 597 6.33 -0.95 0.00
N ALA A 598 5.05 -0.91 0.44
CA ALA A 598 4.40 0.35 0.79
C ALA A 598 5.13 1.08 1.92
N ASP A 599 5.66 0.34 2.90
CA ASP A 599 6.38 0.96 4.01
C ASP A 599 7.71 1.58 3.53
N MET A 600 8.40 0.97 2.56
CA MET A 600 9.57 1.55 1.90
C MET A 600 9.21 2.81 1.10
N MET A 601 8.11 2.78 0.34
CA MET A 601 7.64 3.92 -0.44
C MET A 601 7.24 5.11 0.44
N MET A 602 6.69 4.85 1.63
CA MET A 602 6.28 5.90 2.56
C MET A 602 7.45 6.52 3.34
N ILE A 603 8.51 5.76 3.61
CA ILE A 603 9.65 6.20 4.43
C ILE A 603 10.77 6.78 3.56
N VAL A 604 11.17 6.08 2.52
CA VAL A 604 12.29 6.46 1.63
C VAL A 604 11.81 7.17 0.37
N GLY A 605 10.60 6.86 -0.10
CA GLY A 605 9.92 7.57 -1.17
C GLY A 605 10.52 7.37 -2.56
N LYS A 606 10.67 8.47 -3.32
CA LYS A 606 11.07 8.44 -4.74
C LYS A 606 12.37 7.70 -5.04
N LYS A 607 13.35 7.72 -4.11
CA LYS A 607 14.64 7.02 -4.32
C LYS A 607 14.44 5.50 -4.48
N VAL A 608 13.55 4.91 -3.68
CA VAL A 608 13.20 3.47 -3.80
C VAL A 608 12.45 3.20 -5.10
N GLU A 609 11.51 4.07 -5.47
CA GLU A 609 10.77 3.94 -6.73
C GLU A 609 11.72 3.91 -7.94
N GLU A 610 12.70 4.82 -7.98
CA GLU A 610 13.70 4.90 -9.05
C GLU A 610 14.60 3.66 -9.09
N LEU A 611 15.05 3.14 -7.93
CA LEU A 611 15.85 1.91 -7.85
C LEU A 611 15.05 0.70 -8.35
N ILE A 612 13.81 0.54 -7.90
CA ILE A 612 12.93 -0.54 -8.36
C ILE A 612 12.70 -0.43 -9.88
N ALA A 613 12.41 0.78 -10.38
CA ALA A 613 12.21 0.99 -11.81
C ALA A 613 13.48 0.64 -12.62
N ARG A 614 14.67 1.02 -12.14
CA ARG A 614 15.95 0.72 -12.79
C ARG A 614 16.24 -0.78 -12.84
N ILE A 615 15.99 -1.49 -11.74
CA ILE A 615 16.08 -2.96 -11.70
C ILE A 615 15.07 -3.56 -12.67
N ALA A 616 13.81 -3.15 -12.59
CA ALA A 616 12.74 -3.73 -13.40
C ALA A 616 12.93 -3.52 -14.92
N GLN A 617 13.58 -2.45 -15.33
CA GLN A 617 13.88 -2.18 -16.74
C GLN A 617 15.02 -3.02 -17.30
N LYS A 618 16.02 -3.34 -16.49
CA LYS A 618 17.30 -3.86 -17.02
C LYS A 618 17.70 -5.21 -16.42
N ALA A 619 17.27 -5.60 -15.23
CA ALA A 619 17.86 -6.70 -14.48
C ALA A 619 17.54 -8.11 -15.02
N ARG A 620 16.56 -8.25 -15.90
CA ARG A 620 16.15 -9.55 -16.47
C ARG A 620 17.33 -10.33 -17.05
N ALA A 621 18.13 -9.71 -17.89
CA ALA A 621 19.25 -10.39 -18.55
C ALA A 621 20.40 -10.71 -17.57
N ALA A 622 20.53 -9.96 -16.50
CA ALA A 622 21.49 -10.18 -15.42
C ALA A 622 21.04 -11.26 -14.41
N GLY A 623 19.83 -11.79 -14.54
CA GLY A 623 19.28 -12.81 -13.64
C GLY A 623 18.95 -12.26 -12.24
N ILE A 624 18.48 -11.02 -12.15
CA ILE A 624 18.02 -10.42 -10.89
C ILE A 624 16.54 -10.12 -11.04
N HIS A 625 15.74 -10.64 -10.11
CA HIS A 625 14.29 -10.59 -10.17
C HIS A 625 13.71 -10.01 -8.89
N LEU A 626 12.55 -9.33 -9.02
CA LEU A 626 11.83 -8.74 -7.90
C LEU A 626 10.50 -9.45 -7.66
N ILE A 627 10.18 -9.70 -6.40
CA ILE A 627 8.83 -10.02 -5.94
C ILE A 627 8.45 -8.91 -4.96
N LEU A 628 7.58 -7.99 -5.40
CA LEU A 628 7.13 -6.86 -4.59
C LEU A 628 5.73 -7.14 -4.07
N ALA A 629 5.60 -7.34 -2.77
CA ALA A 629 4.30 -7.57 -2.15
C ALA A 629 3.83 -6.36 -1.34
N THR A 630 2.51 -6.16 -1.27
CA THR A 630 1.89 -5.10 -0.46
C THR A 630 0.49 -5.47 0.00
N GLN A 631 0.14 -5.04 1.21
CA GLN A 631 -1.23 -5.08 1.73
C GLN A 631 -1.98 -3.76 1.53
N ARG A 632 -1.32 -2.73 0.94
CA ARG A 632 -1.86 -1.38 0.72
C ARG A 632 -1.87 -1.05 -0.78
N PRO A 633 -2.86 -1.54 -1.54
CA PRO A 633 -2.94 -1.31 -2.98
C PRO A 633 -3.43 0.10 -3.33
N SER A 634 -2.75 1.13 -2.85
CA SER A 634 -3.06 2.52 -3.17
C SER A 634 -2.26 3.02 -4.38
N VAL A 635 -2.73 4.08 -5.03
CA VAL A 635 -2.05 4.68 -6.19
C VAL A 635 -0.70 5.27 -5.82
N ASP A 636 -0.54 5.75 -4.57
CA ASP A 636 0.73 6.27 -4.05
C ASP A 636 1.79 5.20 -3.86
N VAL A 637 1.37 3.94 -3.72
CA VAL A 637 2.25 2.77 -3.56
C VAL A 637 2.49 2.11 -4.90
N ILE A 638 1.41 1.74 -5.61
CA ILE A 638 1.45 1.12 -6.93
C ILE A 638 1.36 2.22 -8.00
N THR A 639 2.45 2.95 -8.16
CA THR A 639 2.53 4.09 -9.06
C THR A 639 2.51 3.69 -10.54
N GLY A 640 2.31 4.66 -11.41
CA GLY A 640 2.37 4.44 -12.86
C GLY A 640 3.75 3.95 -13.31
N LEU A 641 4.84 4.38 -12.66
CA LEU A 641 6.20 3.97 -12.96
C LEU A 641 6.43 2.48 -12.61
N ILE A 642 5.97 2.05 -11.45
CA ILE A 642 6.01 0.63 -11.02
C ILE A 642 5.23 -0.23 -12.00
N LYS A 643 3.97 0.17 -12.34
CA LYS A 643 3.11 -0.59 -13.25
C LYS A 643 3.64 -0.71 -14.67
N ALA A 644 4.31 0.32 -15.16
CA ALA A 644 4.91 0.32 -16.50
C ALA A 644 6.08 -0.67 -16.62
N ASN A 645 6.81 -0.88 -15.52
CA ASN A 645 8.02 -1.72 -15.50
C ASN A 645 7.79 -3.13 -14.96
N ILE A 646 6.71 -3.35 -14.20
CA ILE A 646 6.32 -4.67 -13.68
C ILE A 646 4.95 -5.06 -14.27
N PRO A 647 4.96 -5.68 -15.45
CA PRO A 647 3.71 -6.02 -16.15
C PRO A 647 3.01 -7.24 -15.55
N THR A 648 3.74 -8.11 -14.86
CA THR A 648 3.17 -9.32 -14.23
C THR A 648 2.65 -9.00 -12.86
N ARG A 649 1.38 -9.34 -12.61
CA ARG A 649 0.71 -8.95 -11.38
C ARG A 649 -0.17 -10.06 -10.86
N ILE A 650 -0.20 -10.17 -9.54
CA ILE A 650 -1.13 -11.03 -8.80
C ILE A 650 -1.94 -10.15 -7.87
N ALA A 651 -3.26 -10.23 -7.99
CA ALA A 651 -4.18 -9.62 -7.05
C ALA A 651 -4.91 -10.71 -6.27
N PHE A 652 -4.67 -10.78 -4.98
CA PHE A 652 -5.53 -11.47 -4.02
C PHE A 652 -6.79 -10.65 -3.76
N GLN A 653 -7.68 -11.13 -2.90
CA GLN A 653 -8.89 -10.39 -2.56
C GLN A 653 -8.57 -8.99 -2.05
N VAL A 654 -9.34 -8.00 -2.54
CA VAL A 654 -9.25 -6.59 -2.13
C VAL A 654 -10.62 -6.07 -1.70
N SER A 655 -10.63 -4.96 -0.95
CA SER A 655 -11.86 -4.41 -0.38
C SER A 655 -12.73 -3.69 -1.40
N SER A 656 -12.13 -3.12 -2.44
CA SER A 656 -12.85 -2.28 -3.40
C SER A 656 -12.45 -2.54 -4.86
N LYS A 657 -13.35 -2.19 -5.78
CA LYS A 657 -13.09 -2.21 -7.23
C LYS A 657 -11.98 -1.23 -7.62
N ILE A 658 -11.77 -0.18 -6.82
CA ILE A 658 -10.70 0.81 -7.04
C ILE A 658 -9.35 0.14 -6.80
N ASP A 659 -9.21 -0.60 -5.69
CA ASP A 659 -7.98 -1.34 -5.36
C ASP A 659 -7.65 -2.37 -6.44
N SER A 660 -8.68 -3.11 -6.91
CA SER A 660 -8.51 -4.05 -8.03
C SER A 660 -7.97 -3.36 -9.28
N ARG A 661 -8.51 -2.18 -9.64
CA ARG A 661 -8.02 -1.40 -10.77
C ARG A 661 -6.62 -0.84 -10.54
N THR A 662 -6.29 -0.49 -9.32
CA THR A 662 -4.93 -0.03 -9.00
C THR A 662 -3.91 -1.12 -9.27
N ILE A 663 -4.24 -2.39 -8.99
CA ILE A 663 -3.33 -3.52 -9.20
C ILE A 663 -3.37 -4.00 -10.66
N LEU A 664 -4.55 -4.35 -11.17
CA LEU A 664 -4.74 -5.08 -12.42
C LEU A 664 -5.16 -4.21 -13.61
N ASP A 665 -5.36 -2.90 -13.41
CA ASP A 665 -6.00 -1.96 -14.35
C ASP A 665 -7.47 -2.33 -14.67
N GLN A 666 -8.05 -3.32 -14.01
CA GLN A 666 -9.43 -3.79 -14.17
C GLN A 666 -10.02 -4.28 -12.84
N GLY A 667 -11.36 -4.33 -12.76
CA GLY A 667 -12.06 -4.89 -11.60
C GLY A 667 -12.03 -6.41 -11.59
N GLY A 668 -12.46 -7.01 -10.47
CA GLY A 668 -12.65 -8.45 -10.31
C GLY A 668 -11.97 -9.05 -9.07
N ALA A 669 -10.91 -8.44 -8.57
CA ALA A 669 -10.27 -8.91 -7.34
C ALA A 669 -11.12 -8.65 -6.08
N GLU A 670 -12.04 -7.69 -6.12
CA GLU A 670 -13.03 -7.44 -5.06
C GLU A 670 -14.11 -8.54 -4.97
N GLN A 671 -14.19 -9.42 -5.95
CA GLN A 671 -15.16 -10.53 -6.02
C GLN A 671 -14.54 -11.88 -5.65
N LEU A 672 -13.26 -11.91 -5.33
CA LEU A 672 -12.54 -13.10 -4.91
C LEU A 672 -12.99 -13.57 -3.51
N LEU A 673 -12.72 -14.84 -3.22
CA LEU A 673 -13.20 -15.51 -2.02
C LEU A 673 -12.30 -15.31 -0.78
N GLY A 674 -11.10 -14.75 -0.96
CA GLY A 674 -10.05 -14.77 0.05
C GLY A 674 -9.35 -16.13 0.16
N HIS A 675 -8.58 -16.35 1.24
CA HIS A 675 -7.93 -17.64 1.50
C HIS A 675 -7.08 -18.17 0.34
N GLY A 676 -6.32 -17.30 -0.33
CA GLY A 676 -5.45 -17.67 -1.45
C GLY A 676 -6.09 -17.57 -2.83
N ASP A 677 -7.39 -17.27 -2.94
CA ASP A 677 -8.03 -17.03 -4.24
C ASP A 677 -7.47 -15.74 -4.87
N MET A 678 -6.93 -15.83 -6.08
CA MET A 678 -6.21 -14.73 -6.72
C MET A 678 -6.50 -14.62 -8.22
N LEU A 679 -6.22 -13.44 -8.75
CA LEU A 679 -6.17 -13.15 -10.17
C LEU A 679 -4.72 -12.95 -10.60
N TYR A 680 -4.22 -13.81 -11.43
CA TYR A 680 -2.89 -13.74 -12.04
C TYR A 680 -2.98 -13.10 -13.43
N LEU A 681 -2.28 -12.01 -13.64
CA LEU A 681 -2.14 -11.33 -14.92
C LEU A 681 -0.77 -11.64 -15.50
N PRO A 682 -0.68 -12.54 -16.50
CA PRO A 682 0.57 -12.87 -17.18
C PRO A 682 1.12 -11.68 -17.98
N PRO A 683 2.45 -11.61 -18.21
CA PRO A 683 3.02 -10.53 -19.02
C PRO A 683 2.52 -10.61 -20.47
N GLY A 684 2.22 -9.45 -21.05
CA GLY A 684 1.76 -9.36 -22.45
C GLY A 684 0.30 -9.77 -22.70
N THR A 685 -0.47 -10.09 -21.65
CA THR A 685 -1.91 -10.35 -21.75
C THR A 685 -2.71 -9.27 -21.03
N GLY A 686 -3.92 -8.99 -21.52
CA GLY A 686 -4.86 -8.06 -20.86
C GLY A 686 -5.90 -8.77 -19.98
N LEU A 687 -5.93 -10.10 -19.97
CA LEU A 687 -6.94 -10.90 -19.27
C LEU A 687 -6.31 -11.67 -18.10
N PRO A 688 -6.77 -11.46 -16.87
CA PRO A 688 -6.28 -12.19 -15.72
C PRO A 688 -6.87 -13.61 -15.68
N ILE A 689 -6.06 -14.54 -15.24
CA ILE A 689 -6.43 -15.92 -14.96
C ILE A 689 -6.74 -16.05 -13.48
N ARG A 690 -7.87 -16.66 -13.14
CA ARG A 690 -8.18 -16.99 -11.75
C ARG A 690 -7.40 -18.23 -11.33
N VAL A 691 -6.73 -18.13 -10.20
CA VAL A 691 -5.93 -19.21 -9.62
C VAL A 691 -6.32 -19.38 -8.15
N HIS A 692 -6.59 -20.60 -7.76
CA HIS A 692 -6.77 -20.94 -6.35
C HIS A 692 -5.39 -21.29 -5.79
N GLY A 693 -4.86 -20.36 -4.95
CA GLY A 693 -3.52 -20.44 -4.41
C GLY A 693 -3.27 -21.70 -3.59
N ALA A 694 -2.08 -22.24 -3.75
CA ALA A 694 -1.64 -23.38 -2.96
C ALA A 694 -1.48 -22.97 -1.49
N PHE A 695 -2.04 -23.78 -0.60
CA PHE A 695 -1.94 -23.58 0.84
C PHE A 695 -0.71 -24.30 1.38
N VAL A 696 0.09 -23.59 2.15
CA VAL A 696 1.19 -24.09 2.97
C VAL A 696 1.03 -23.55 4.38
N SER A 697 1.18 -24.40 5.37
CA SER A 697 1.11 -24.02 6.78
C SER A 697 2.46 -23.49 7.28
N ASP A 698 2.44 -22.70 8.36
CA ASP A 698 3.67 -22.18 8.97
C ASP A 698 4.58 -23.32 9.47
N ASP A 699 4.00 -24.43 9.95
CA ASP A 699 4.75 -25.61 10.35
C ASP A 699 5.49 -26.28 9.19
N GLU A 700 4.88 -26.31 7.98
CA GLU A 700 5.55 -26.79 6.77
C GLU A 700 6.73 -25.89 6.39
N VAL A 701 6.54 -24.57 6.46
CA VAL A 701 7.61 -23.60 6.20
C VAL A 701 8.77 -23.81 7.18
N HIS A 702 8.48 -23.97 8.48
CA HIS A 702 9.50 -24.25 9.49
C HIS A 702 10.27 -25.54 9.20
N ARG A 703 9.59 -26.63 8.86
CA ARG A 703 10.25 -27.91 8.54
C ARG A 703 11.22 -27.77 7.37
N VAL A 704 10.83 -27.04 6.32
CA VAL A 704 11.68 -26.81 5.15
C VAL A 704 12.87 -25.92 5.47
N VAL A 705 12.65 -24.85 6.22
CA VAL A 705 13.71 -23.92 6.67
C VAL A 705 14.75 -24.66 7.51
N GLU A 706 14.32 -25.42 8.52
CA GLU A 706 15.22 -26.22 9.34
C GLU A 706 15.98 -27.29 8.52
N ALA A 707 15.29 -27.91 7.56
CA ALA A 707 15.96 -28.82 6.65
C ALA A 707 17.07 -28.16 5.81
N TRP A 708 16.91 -26.90 5.41
CA TRP A 708 17.94 -26.13 4.73
C TRP A 708 19.07 -25.68 5.65
N LYS A 709 18.80 -25.27 6.88
CA LYS A 709 19.81 -24.92 7.88
C LYS A 709 20.74 -26.10 8.21
N LEU A 710 20.19 -27.32 8.18
CA LEU A 710 20.98 -28.53 8.37
C LEU A 710 21.90 -28.87 7.17
N ARG A 711 21.61 -28.31 5.97
CA ARG A 711 22.33 -28.57 4.73
C ARG A 711 23.44 -27.57 4.43
N GLY A 712 23.47 -26.44 5.12
CA GLY A 712 24.51 -25.43 4.95
C GLY A 712 24.22 -24.16 5.75
N ALA A 713 25.27 -23.41 6.02
CA ALA A 713 25.19 -22.08 6.61
C ALA A 713 25.10 -21.02 5.49
N PRO A 714 24.49 -19.86 5.78
CA PRO A 714 24.48 -18.74 4.81
C PRO A 714 25.90 -18.14 4.67
N ASP A 715 26.22 -17.75 3.45
CA ASP A 715 27.41 -16.97 3.12
C ASP A 715 26.94 -15.53 2.83
N TYR A 716 27.05 -14.68 3.85
CA TYR A 716 26.55 -13.31 3.81
C TYR A 716 27.56 -12.36 3.17
N ILE A 717 27.08 -11.44 2.35
CA ILE A 717 27.84 -10.34 1.76
C ILE A 717 27.57 -9.07 2.58
N GLU A 718 28.54 -8.67 3.41
CA GLU A 718 28.41 -7.52 4.33
C GLU A 718 28.10 -6.20 3.60
N ASP A 719 28.67 -6.01 2.41
CA ASP A 719 28.49 -4.80 1.58
C ASP A 719 27.03 -4.51 1.20
N ILE A 720 26.13 -5.52 1.26
CA ILE A 720 24.72 -5.34 0.92
C ILE A 720 24.05 -4.36 1.88
N LEU A 721 24.35 -4.43 3.16
CA LEU A 721 23.75 -3.63 4.22
C LEU A 721 24.53 -2.35 4.54
N ALA A 722 25.87 -2.39 4.42
CA ALA A 722 26.75 -1.28 4.76
C ALA A 722 26.50 -0.01 3.95
N GLY A 723 25.88 -0.14 2.76
CA GLY A 723 25.73 0.95 1.81
C GLY A 723 27.05 1.19 1.08
N VAL A 724 27.01 1.17 -0.23
CA VAL A 724 28.18 1.60 -1.04
C VAL A 724 28.36 3.08 -0.76
N ASP A 725 29.40 3.44 0.02
CA ASP A 725 29.90 4.80 0.05
C ASP A 725 30.15 5.22 -1.39
N GLU A 726 29.60 6.35 -1.82
CA GLU A 726 29.78 6.92 -3.17
C GLU A 726 31.23 7.35 -3.43
N GLY A 727 32.24 6.69 -2.85
CA GLY A 727 33.63 6.97 -2.89
C GLY A 727 34.51 5.83 -3.39
N GLY A 728 34.23 5.27 -4.59
CA GLY A 728 35.13 4.25 -5.15
C GLY A 728 34.86 3.89 -6.60
N GLY A 729 35.37 4.64 -7.55
CA GLY A 729 35.75 4.14 -8.90
C GLY A 729 34.77 4.26 -10.04
N GLY A 730 34.85 5.32 -10.80
CA GLY A 730 34.75 5.29 -12.28
C GLY A 730 33.41 5.45 -12.94
N GLY A 731 33.05 6.66 -13.31
CA GLY A 731 32.29 6.94 -14.55
C GLY A 731 30.82 7.16 -14.47
N GLY A 732 30.38 8.40 -14.57
CA GLY A 732 29.02 8.76 -15.00
C GLY A 732 28.26 9.65 -14.04
N SER A 733 28.53 10.96 -14.11
CA SER A 733 27.74 11.99 -13.46
C SER A 733 26.24 11.89 -13.80
N PHE A 734 25.36 11.84 -12.78
CA PHE A 734 24.08 12.52 -12.84
C PHE A 734 23.82 13.21 -11.51
N ASP A 735 23.60 14.51 -11.65
CA ASP A 735 23.28 15.56 -10.71
C ASP A 735 21.96 15.31 -9.95
N GLY A 736 21.93 15.67 -8.67
CA GLY A 736 20.66 15.84 -7.96
C GLY A 736 20.64 15.53 -6.47
N GLY A 737 21.09 16.48 -5.64
CA GLY A 737 20.41 16.80 -4.38
C GLY A 737 20.81 16.15 -3.08
N ASP A 738 21.53 16.91 -2.29
CA ASP A 738 21.43 17.11 -0.82
C ASP A 738 21.55 15.92 0.14
N GLY A 739 22.60 15.97 0.95
CA GLY A 739 22.80 15.09 2.11
C GLY A 739 24.16 15.34 2.77
N SER A 740 24.13 16.01 3.89
CA SER A 740 25.23 16.31 4.81
C SER A 740 26.08 15.09 5.18
N GLY A 741 27.41 15.24 5.14
CA GLY A 741 28.35 14.30 5.75
C GLY A 741 29.80 14.56 5.32
N GLU A 742 30.59 15.01 6.22
CA GLU A 742 32.05 15.05 6.43
C GLU A 742 32.98 14.62 5.28
N GLY A 743 33.97 15.48 4.96
CA GLY A 743 35.15 15.15 4.17
C GLY A 743 35.25 15.86 2.82
N SER A 744 35.32 17.21 2.81
CA SER A 744 35.48 17.99 1.56
C SER A 744 36.91 18.28 1.17
N GLU A 745 37.91 17.75 1.87
CA GLU A 745 39.33 17.86 1.52
C GLU A 745 39.74 16.95 0.36
N ASP A 746 38.96 15.91 0.06
CA ASP A 746 39.20 14.94 -1.03
C ASP A 746 38.64 15.37 -2.40
N ASP A 747 38.10 16.60 -2.54
CA ASP A 747 37.61 17.06 -3.84
C ASP A 747 38.80 17.39 -4.76
N PRO A 748 38.91 16.75 -5.94
CA PRO A 748 40.05 16.94 -6.86
C PRO A 748 40.26 18.41 -7.33
N LEU A 749 39.25 19.26 -7.14
CA LEU A 749 39.31 20.69 -7.44
C LEU A 749 39.55 21.59 -6.21
N TYR A 750 39.70 20.99 -5.02
CA TYR A 750 39.86 21.72 -3.78
C TYR A 750 41.13 22.56 -3.76
N ASP A 751 42.26 21.99 -4.15
CA ASP A 751 43.54 22.69 -4.22
C ASP A 751 43.52 23.87 -5.23
N GLU A 752 42.84 23.68 -6.37
CA GLU A 752 42.65 24.74 -7.36
C GLU A 752 41.74 25.85 -6.83
N ALA A 753 40.71 25.48 -6.06
CA ALA A 753 39.82 26.44 -5.37
C ALA A 753 40.57 27.23 -4.31
N VAL A 754 41.41 26.59 -3.46
CA VAL A 754 42.24 27.20 -2.45
C VAL A 754 43.21 28.17 -3.12
N ARG A 755 43.92 27.76 -4.18
CA ARG A 755 44.82 28.59 -4.95
C ARG A 755 44.13 29.83 -5.51
N PHE A 756 42.95 29.67 -6.11
CA PHE A 756 42.19 30.80 -6.64
C PHE A 756 41.74 31.77 -5.55
N VAL A 757 41.26 31.26 -4.40
CA VAL A 757 40.80 32.10 -3.26
C VAL A 757 41.95 32.87 -2.65
N THR A 758 43.13 32.23 -2.48
CA THR A 758 44.31 32.85 -1.92
C THR A 758 44.97 33.88 -2.88
N GLU A 759 44.98 33.62 -4.19
CA GLU A 759 45.47 34.56 -5.22
C GLU A 759 44.52 35.76 -5.39
N SER A 760 43.20 35.51 -5.50
CA SER A 760 42.23 36.57 -5.77
C SER A 760 41.82 37.37 -4.54
N ARG A 761 42.19 36.89 -3.34
CA ARG A 761 41.74 37.42 -2.03
C ARG A 761 40.22 37.59 -1.92
N ARG A 762 39.49 36.72 -2.60
CA ARG A 762 37.99 36.71 -2.60
C ARG A 762 37.45 35.37 -2.19
N ALA A 763 37.03 35.27 -0.94
CA ALA A 763 36.39 34.07 -0.38
C ALA A 763 34.89 34.11 -0.60
N SER A 764 34.41 34.03 -1.85
CA SER A 764 32.99 34.04 -2.15
C SER A 764 32.61 32.80 -2.97
N ILE A 765 31.53 32.12 -2.54
CA ILE A 765 30.98 30.93 -3.20
C ILE A 765 30.74 31.18 -4.69
N SER A 766 30.16 32.34 -5.04
CA SER A 766 29.91 32.73 -6.43
C SER A 766 31.19 32.98 -7.27
N ALA A 767 32.31 33.35 -6.62
CA ALA A 767 33.58 33.53 -7.31
C ALA A 767 34.22 32.19 -7.65
N VAL A 768 34.23 31.24 -6.71
CA VAL A 768 34.69 29.86 -6.89
C VAL A 768 33.82 29.12 -7.92
N GLN A 769 32.52 29.22 -7.82
CA GLN A 769 31.58 28.65 -8.78
C GLN A 769 31.88 29.08 -10.22
N ARG A 770 32.03 30.38 -10.45
CA ARG A 770 32.31 30.94 -11.80
C ARG A 770 33.68 30.56 -12.32
N LYS A 771 34.70 30.53 -11.44
CA LYS A 771 36.05 30.22 -11.84
C LYS A 771 36.23 28.77 -12.23
N LEU A 772 35.72 27.85 -11.40
CA LEU A 772 35.86 26.41 -11.60
C LEU A 772 34.73 25.79 -12.42
N LYS A 773 33.71 26.59 -12.80
CA LYS A 773 32.52 26.15 -13.54
C LYS A 773 31.77 24.96 -12.85
N ILE A 774 31.66 25.00 -11.53
CA ILE A 774 31.05 23.97 -10.70
C ILE A 774 29.69 24.43 -10.17
N GLY A 775 28.85 23.49 -9.62
CA GLY A 775 27.60 23.83 -9.01
C GLY A 775 27.76 24.61 -7.69
N TYR A 776 26.72 25.40 -7.31
CA TYR A 776 26.72 26.25 -6.11
C TYR A 776 27.01 25.44 -4.84
N ASN A 777 26.35 24.28 -4.64
CA ASN A 777 26.52 23.43 -3.45
C ASN A 777 27.97 22.87 -3.33
N ARG A 778 28.60 22.56 -4.44
CA ARG A 778 30.01 22.09 -4.47
C ARG A 778 30.97 23.23 -4.11
N ALA A 779 30.75 24.44 -4.65
CA ALA A 779 31.53 25.62 -4.31
C ALA A 779 31.33 26.05 -2.85
N ALA A 780 30.11 25.90 -2.30
CA ALA A 780 29.80 26.19 -0.91
C ALA A 780 30.58 25.26 0.03
N ARG A 781 30.55 23.95 -0.23
CA ARG A 781 31.31 22.94 0.55
C ARG A 781 32.82 23.20 0.52
N MET A 782 33.39 23.58 -0.62
CA MET A 782 34.81 23.92 -0.72
C MET A 782 35.14 25.14 0.14
N ILE A 783 34.32 26.19 0.13
CA ILE A 783 34.53 27.38 0.97
C ILE A 783 34.35 27.03 2.47
N GLU A 784 33.43 26.17 2.83
CA GLU A 784 33.27 25.70 4.20
C GLU A 784 34.43 24.82 4.66
N ALA A 785 34.97 23.98 3.80
CA ALA A 785 36.21 23.25 4.08
C ALA A 785 37.42 24.20 4.26
N MET A 786 37.56 25.25 3.43
CA MET A 786 38.60 26.29 3.59
C MET A 786 38.41 27.06 4.91
N GLU A 787 37.18 27.23 5.40
CA GLU A 787 36.91 27.82 6.70
C GLU A 787 37.36 26.90 7.84
N MET A 788 37.08 25.59 7.75
CA MET A 788 37.55 24.58 8.72
C MET A 788 39.07 24.41 8.70
N ALA A 789 39.68 24.49 7.51
CA ALA A 789 41.15 24.45 7.34
C ALA A 789 41.85 25.76 7.73
N GLY A 790 41.13 26.80 8.13
CA GLY A 790 41.71 28.09 8.52
C GLY A 790 42.26 28.92 7.36
N VAL A 791 41.90 28.61 6.12
CA VAL A 791 42.26 29.37 4.93
C VAL A 791 41.50 30.69 4.82
N VAL A 792 40.24 30.66 5.27
CA VAL A 792 39.30 31.82 5.31
C VAL A 792 38.65 31.98 6.66
N THR A 793 38.22 33.21 7.02
CA THR A 793 37.48 33.46 8.28
C THR A 793 36.08 32.87 8.23
N PRO A 794 35.46 32.61 9.43
CA PRO A 794 34.03 32.40 9.53
C PRO A 794 33.26 33.56 8.90
N MET A 795 32.04 33.26 8.46
CA MET A 795 31.16 34.22 7.81
C MET A 795 30.82 35.40 8.79
N ASN A 796 31.21 36.63 8.42
CA ASN A 796 30.87 37.82 9.17
C ASN A 796 29.37 38.15 9.08
N THR A 797 28.85 38.99 10.00
CA THR A 797 27.47 39.48 10.01
C THR A 797 26.99 40.10 8.69
N ASN A 798 27.93 40.55 7.84
CA ASN A 798 27.67 41.13 6.52
C ASN A 798 27.69 40.06 5.38
N GLY A 799 27.78 38.77 5.68
CA GLY A 799 27.81 37.70 4.68
C GLY A 799 29.14 37.55 3.92
N SER A 800 30.22 38.25 4.32
CA SER A 800 31.54 38.16 3.72
C SER A 800 32.49 37.33 4.57
N ARG A 801 33.45 36.67 3.92
CA ARG A 801 34.59 35.96 4.52
C ARG A 801 35.89 36.60 4.06
N GLU A 802 36.87 36.67 4.95
CA GLU A 802 38.21 37.20 4.64
C GLU A 802 39.21 36.05 4.47
N VAL A 803 40.20 36.22 3.58
CA VAL A 803 41.23 35.21 3.32
C VAL A 803 42.40 35.44 4.28
N ILE A 804 42.63 34.44 5.18
CA ILE A 804 43.70 34.45 6.19
C ILE A 804 45.02 33.96 5.58
N ALA A 805 44.97 32.90 4.78
CA ALA A 805 46.14 32.26 4.23
C ALA A 805 46.97 33.23 3.35
N PRO A 806 48.33 33.16 3.39
CA PRO A 806 49.22 33.95 2.52
C PRO A 806 49.01 33.57 1.03
N ALA A 807 49.30 34.52 0.13
CA ALA A 807 49.22 34.21 -1.30
C ALA A 807 50.31 33.17 -1.66
N PRO A 808 50.04 32.23 -2.58
CA PRO A 808 51.05 31.26 -3.00
C PRO A 808 52.28 31.99 -3.59
N VAL A 809 53.48 31.46 -3.26
CA VAL A 809 54.74 31.98 -3.81
C VAL A 809 54.70 31.71 -5.31
N ARG A 810 54.85 32.76 -6.13
CA ARG A 810 55.00 32.59 -7.56
C ARG A 810 56.44 32.10 -7.85
N ASP A 811 56.56 30.87 -8.35
CA ASP A 811 57.77 30.38 -8.97
C ASP A 811 57.98 31.05 -10.31
#